data_0007455a6c5e521596ba0b96dd249a9e
#
_entry.id   0007455a6c5e521596ba0b96dd249a9e
#
_cell.length_a   1.000
_cell.length_b   1.000
_cell.length_c   1.000
_cell.angle_alpha   90.00
_cell.angle_beta   90.00
_cell.angle_gamma   90.00
#
_symmetry.space_group_name_H-M   'P 1'
#
loop_
_entity.id
_entity.type
_entity.pdbx_description
1 polymer ?
#
loop_
_entity_poly.entity_id
_entity_poly.type
_entity_poly.pdbx_seq_one_letter_code
_entity_poly.pdbx_strand_id
1 'polypeptide(L)'
;MKKSLFIICFLSALRISFAQQVEWNSSRILLEIQKLNTTGSVLYIAAHPDDENTRMITYLANEKKVRTGYLSLTRGDGGQNLVGDEQGAYLGLIRTQELMAARRTDGGEQFFTRAVDFGYSKSATETFTKWPHDSILSDVVWVIRNFRPDIIIMRFPPDERAGHGQHTVSGIIAEEAFAAAADPTKFPEQLKYVTVWQAQRLFLNNSTWWDKDLPTKIANGEKNLAWLDVGGYNALLGKSYGEIAAESRTNHKSQGFGSTPTRGEQKEYLELKNGTAFSNNDIFDGISTTWERYRQGSEIKLALDKIISDFDVIHPEKSVDALLKVYTQLENTPTDQLVEFKKQQLQNIIVACLGLWLEPVAEKDMVVQGEEIKIFSSSIKRNEYPLTLESITVLNNEYKAGEILPAGINQLDTFEIRISGNLKSSPYWLDDDYNGLFTISDQKNRGKAENDPLLSFIYNVKIGEQLFNIKRAVVYKETDAVKGEIYKPLSIIPEYYIELDQNNIFLHQDAPTEISFSVYANRDLANAPLVIKSDNMDKQTSEKVFIDLKKGETRNYKVKVKPTGQLTNFGFYKIRSDSLFIFDENANERVVTTDTYFEAGSNYIIEYDHIPRQVVFEQATVKIINADIKIPQIKIAYIEGAGDKVDESLQQIGLNITTIAPEAITLNELKKYEAVVIGVRAYNTSKVLADNQSILMQYVNEGGLVITQYNTNWDMYTEIIGPYPFKIKRGRVTDENSPVDFLLPEHSVLNTPNKLTKADFDGWIQERGIYFAEELAPEYVSPLAFTDPNEKPQSGSLIIADYGKGAFMYTGIAFFRELPAGVPGAYRLFINLLSYKNQGK
;
A
#
# COMPACT_ATOMS: atom_id res chain seq x y z
N MET A 1 50.55 -14.60 -12.62
CA MET A 1 49.14 -14.51 -13.01
C MET A 1 48.34 -14.82 -11.75
N LYS A 2 47.91 -13.80 -10.99
CA LYS A 2 47.03 -13.95 -9.82
C LYS A 2 45.59 -13.91 -10.32
N LYS A 3 44.85 -15.00 -10.17
CA LYS A 3 43.40 -15.02 -10.40
C LYS A 3 42.73 -14.40 -9.18
N SER A 4 42.21 -13.19 -9.35
CA SER A 4 41.32 -12.56 -8.38
C SER A 4 39.98 -13.27 -8.46
N LEU A 5 39.64 -13.98 -7.39
CA LEU A 5 38.33 -14.58 -7.20
C LEU A 5 37.37 -13.45 -6.75
N PHE A 6 36.55 -12.99 -7.66
CA PHE A 6 35.39 -12.11 -7.31
C PHE A 6 34.32 -13.01 -6.66
N ILE A 7 34.26 -12.98 -5.33
CA ILE A 7 33.13 -13.52 -4.57
C ILE A 7 31.98 -12.52 -4.76
N ILE A 8 31.06 -12.84 -5.68
CA ILE A 8 29.78 -12.16 -5.80
C ILE A 8 28.92 -12.69 -4.64
N CYS A 9 28.87 -11.95 -3.53
CA CYS A 9 27.85 -12.17 -2.50
C CYS A 9 26.48 -11.85 -3.09
N PHE A 10 25.76 -12.87 -3.54
CA PHE A 10 24.34 -12.80 -3.82
C PHE A 10 23.61 -12.67 -2.47
N LEU A 11 23.32 -11.44 -2.05
CA LEU A 11 22.38 -11.17 -0.98
C LEU A 11 20.96 -11.45 -1.50
N SER A 12 20.52 -12.69 -1.35
CA SER A 12 19.10 -13.00 -1.42
C SER A 12 18.45 -12.37 -0.18
N ALA A 13 17.80 -11.21 -0.38
CA ALA A 13 17.07 -10.53 0.64
C ALA A 13 15.83 -11.35 1.03
N LEU A 14 15.95 -12.20 2.05
CA LEU A 14 14.77 -12.70 2.74
C LEU A 14 14.18 -11.54 3.54
N ARG A 15 12.95 -11.25 3.20
CA ARG A 15 12.16 -10.17 3.75
C ARG A 15 11.80 -10.50 5.19
N ILE A 16 12.56 -10.00 6.14
CA ILE A 16 12.13 -9.90 7.53
C ILE A 16 11.62 -8.48 7.70
N SER A 17 10.37 -8.30 7.36
CA SER A 17 9.60 -7.10 7.54
C SER A 17 8.95 -7.14 8.91
N PHE A 18 9.77 -6.93 9.97
CA PHE A 18 9.24 -6.83 11.33
C PHE A 18 10.03 -5.84 12.14
N ALA A 19 9.31 -4.95 12.79
CA ALA A 19 9.87 -4.20 13.89
C ALA A 19 10.29 -5.15 15.04
N GLN A 20 9.57 -6.23 15.29
CA GLN A 20 9.82 -7.16 16.41
C GLN A 20 10.27 -8.55 15.92
N GLN A 21 11.22 -9.17 16.62
CA GLN A 21 11.58 -10.58 16.42
C GLN A 21 10.41 -11.46 16.88
N VAL A 22 9.94 -12.37 16.01
CA VAL A 22 8.90 -13.33 16.35
C VAL A 22 9.53 -14.54 17.01
N GLU A 23 9.07 -14.89 18.23
CA GLU A 23 9.44 -16.11 18.90
C GLU A 23 8.54 -17.28 18.45
N TRP A 24 9.15 -18.42 18.24
CA TRP A 24 8.44 -19.64 17.86
C TRP A 24 8.36 -20.60 19.05
N ASN A 25 7.15 -21.05 19.34
CA ASN A 25 6.95 -22.20 20.20
C ASN A 25 7.36 -23.51 19.50
N SER A 26 7.47 -24.58 20.25
CA SER A 26 7.92 -25.88 19.71
C SER A 26 6.99 -26.43 18.59
N SER A 27 5.66 -26.18 18.67
CA SER A 27 4.73 -26.55 17.60
C SER A 27 5.05 -25.83 16.29
N ARG A 28 5.35 -24.53 16.38
CA ARG A 28 5.75 -23.75 15.22
C ARG A 28 7.08 -24.20 14.66
N ILE A 29 8.08 -24.45 15.53
CA ILE A 29 9.38 -25.00 15.11
C ILE A 29 9.18 -26.30 14.32
N LEU A 30 8.40 -27.25 14.85
CA LEU A 30 8.12 -28.51 14.17
C LEU A 30 7.44 -28.31 12.81
N LEU A 31 6.47 -27.41 12.72
CA LEU A 31 5.81 -27.08 11.46
C LEU A 31 6.82 -26.51 10.44
N GLU A 32 7.73 -25.62 10.88
CA GLU A 32 8.73 -25.03 10.01
C GLU A 32 9.79 -26.07 9.55
N ILE A 33 10.15 -27.06 10.39
CA ILE A 33 10.97 -28.19 9.96
C ILE A 33 10.24 -29.04 8.90
N GLN A 34 8.92 -29.26 9.08
CA GLN A 34 8.11 -29.95 8.06
C GLN A 34 8.04 -29.15 6.73
N LYS A 35 7.91 -27.83 6.79
CA LYS A 35 7.97 -26.94 5.61
C LYS A 35 9.35 -26.95 4.96
N LEU A 36 10.42 -27.03 5.75
CA LEU A 36 11.78 -27.15 5.22
C LEU A 36 11.92 -28.41 4.36
N ASN A 37 11.25 -29.51 4.72
CA ASN A 37 11.27 -30.79 3.98
C ASN A 37 10.46 -30.76 2.67
N THR A 38 9.72 -29.69 2.39
CA THR A 38 8.91 -29.53 1.18
C THR A 38 9.54 -28.48 0.26
N THR A 39 9.73 -28.82 -1.01
CA THR A 39 10.36 -27.95 -2.03
C THR A 39 9.39 -27.45 -3.09
N GLY A 40 8.09 -27.80 -3.00
CA GLY A 40 7.06 -27.30 -3.90
C GLY A 40 6.77 -25.81 -3.71
N SER A 41 6.27 -25.14 -4.74
CA SER A 41 5.98 -23.71 -4.73
C SER A 41 4.74 -23.35 -5.54
N VAL A 42 3.95 -22.41 -5.03
CA VAL A 42 2.72 -21.92 -5.69
C VAL A 42 2.70 -20.39 -5.64
N LEU A 43 2.42 -19.76 -6.77
CA LEU A 43 2.20 -18.30 -6.87
C LEU A 43 0.74 -18.03 -7.20
N TYR A 44 0.05 -17.31 -6.32
CA TYR A 44 -1.31 -16.86 -6.52
C TYR A 44 -1.30 -15.43 -7.08
N ILE A 45 -2.06 -15.14 -8.14
CA ILE A 45 -2.05 -13.83 -8.83
C ILE A 45 -3.46 -13.25 -8.87
N ALA A 46 -3.60 -11.98 -8.45
CA ALA A 46 -4.83 -11.20 -8.59
C ALA A 46 -4.54 -9.70 -8.76
N ALA A 47 -5.59 -8.89 -8.88
CA ALA A 47 -5.46 -7.47 -9.20
C ALA A 47 -5.12 -6.59 -7.98
N HIS A 48 -5.82 -6.77 -6.85
CA HIS A 48 -5.75 -5.87 -5.70
C HIS A 48 -5.41 -6.57 -4.39
N PRO A 49 -4.96 -5.82 -3.36
CA PRO A 49 -5.05 -6.28 -1.97
C PRO A 49 -6.50 -6.64 -1.63
N ASP A 50 -6.73 -7.81 -0.98
CA ASP A 50 -8.04 -8.40 -0.66
C ASP A 50 -8.69 -9.32 -1.70
N ASP A 51 -8.18 -9.41 -2.91
CA ASP A 51 -8.64 -10.37 -3.93
C ASP A 51 -8.14 -11.79 -3.67
N GLU A 52 -7.11 -11.94 -2.84
CA GLU A 52 -6.54 -13.25 -2.55
C GLU A 52 -7.57 -14.20 -1.89
N ASN A 53 -7.52 -15.45 -2.28
CA ASN A 53 -8.21 -16.51 -1.56
C ASN A 53 -7.39 -16.91 -0.32
N THR A 54 -7.67 -16.25 0.82
CA THR A 54 -6.95 -16.49 2.08
C THR A 54 -7.05 -17.95 2.55
N ARG A 55 -8.15 -18.68 2.25
CA ARG A 55 -8.27 -20.11 2.57
C ARG A 55 -7.30 -20.96 1.74
N MET A 56 -7.23 -20.69 0.43
CA MET A 56 -6.31 -21.39 -0.47
C MET A 56 -4.86 -21.15 -0.06
N ILE A 57 -4.46 -19.90 0.22
CA ILE A 57 -3.11 -19.55 0.65
C ILE A 57 -2.77 -20.24 1.96
N THR A 58 -3.67 -20.16 2.96
CA THR A 58 -3.49 -20.80 4.27
C THR A 58 -3.30 -22.31 4.13
N TYR A 59 -4.13 -22.98 3.31
CA TYR A 59 -4.07 -24.40 3.05
C TYR A 59 -2.75 -24.79 2.35
N LEU A 60 -2.36 -24.09 1.31
CA LEU A 60 -1.11 -24.37 0.59
C LEU A 60 0.11 -24.18 1.49
N ALA A 61 0.17 -23.09 2.26
CA ALA A 61 1.29 -22.77 3.12
C ALA A 61 1.42 -23.67 4.37
N ASN A 62 0.29 -24.16 4.94
CA ASN A 62 0.33 -24.86 6.23
C ASN A 62 -0.08 -26.35 6.16
N GLU A 63 -0.97 -26.76 5.21
CA GLU A 63 -1.29 -28.17 4.99
C GLU A 63 -0.34 -28.79 3.98
N LYS A 64 -0.26 -28.23 2.77
CA LYS A 64 0.66 -28.71 1.73
C LYS A 64 2.11 -28.33 2.03
N LYS A 65 2.33 -27.33 2.89
CA LYS A 65 3.66 -26.85 3.35
C LYS A 65 4.56 -26.37 2.22
N VAL A 66 3.96 -26.03 1.07
CA VAL A 66 4.65 -25.49 -0.09
C VAL A 66 4.91 -24.00 0.09
N ARG A 67 6.00 -23.53 -0.51
CA ARG A 67 6.26 -22.07 -0.58
C ARG A 67 5.13 -21.41 -1.34
N THR A 68 4.40 -20.53 -0.70
CA THR A 68 3.19 -19.90 -1.25
C THR A 68 3.36 -18.40 -1.33
N GLY A 69 3.23 -17.83 -2.54
CA GLY A 69 3.30 -16.38 -2.77
C GLY A 69 1.96 -15.83 -3.26
N TYR A 70 1.67 -14.60 -2.89
CA TYR A 70 0.61 -13.79 -3.49
C TYR A 70 1.21 -12.61 -4.25
N LEU A 71 0.87 -12.47 -5.51
CA LEU A 71 1.19 -11.31 -6.33
C LEU A 71 -0.09 -10.51 -6.57
N SER A 72 -0.19 -9.35 -5.93
CA SER A 72 -1.18 -8.33 -6.25
C SER A 72 -0.63 -7.41 -7.33
N LEU A 73 -1.38 -7.16 -8.41
CA LEU A 73 -0.89 -6.25 -9.46
C LEU A 73 -0.73 -4.83 -8.93
N THR A 74 -1.66 -4.36 -8.09
CA THR A 74 -1.61 -3.02 -7.49
C THR A 74 -1.43 -3.07 -5.97
N ARG A 75 -1.20 -1.89 -5.38
CA ARG A 75 -1.24 -1.69 -3.92
C ARG A 75 -2.62 -1.27 -3.41
N GLY A 76 -3.61 -1.14 -4.32
CA GLY A 76 -4.99 -0.79 -3.99
C GLY A 76 -5.18 0.69 -3.65
N ASP A 77 -4.30 1.53 -4.15
CA ASP A 77 -4.27 2.98 -3.92
C ASP A 77 -5.46 3.73 -4.53
N GLY A 78 -6.17 3.13 -5.52
CA GLY A 78 -7.40 3.69 -6.10
C GLY A 78 -8.69 3.44 -5.28
N GLY A 79 -8.59 2.72 -4.16
CA GLY A 79 -9.74 2.36 -3.33
C GLY A 79 -10.26 3.47 -2.43
N GLN A 80 -11.17 3.09 -1.51
CA GLN A 80 -11.68 3.93 -0.41
C GLN A 80 -11.09 3.47 0.92
N ASN A 81 -10.92 4.39 1.87
CA ASN A 81 -10.46 4.11 3.22
C ASN A 81 -11.63 4.19 4.22
N LEU A 82 -11.86 3.14 5.01
CA LEU A 82 -12.88 3.11 6.05
C LEU A 82 -12.34 3.38 7.45
N VAL A 83 -11.02 3.48 7.61
CA VAL A 83 -10.37 3.67 8.91
C VAL A 83 -9.72 5.05 9.07
N GLY A 84 -9.59 5.79 7.97
CA GLY A 84 -8.98 7.12 7.95
C GLY A 84 -9.34 7.90 6.68
N ASP A 85 -8.62 8.98 6.44
CA ASP A 85 -8.81 9.91 5.33
C ASP A 85 -7.73 9.77 4.24
N GLU A 86 -6.75 8.88 4.42
CA GLU A 86 -5.70 8.65 3.44
C GLU A 86 -6.27 8.09 2.14
N GLN A 87 -5.85 8.68 1.03
CA GLN A 87 -6.19 8.30 -0.33
C GLN A 87 -4.92 8.14 -1.19
N GLY A 88 -5.08 7.57 -2.38
CA GLY A 88 -3.96 7.40 -3.31
C GLY A 88 -2.84 6.57 -2.69
N ALA A 89 -1.59 6.98 -2.90
CA ALA A 89 -0.42 6.24 -2.46
C ALA A 89 -0.39 5.95 -0.94
N TYR A 90 -0.95 6.83 -0.11
CA TYR A 90 -1.02 6.60 1.34
C TYR A 90 -1.99 5.48 1.71
N LEU A 91 -3.14 5.40 1.05
CA LEU A 91 -4.02 4.25 1.17
C LEU A 91 -3.34 2.98 0.65
N GLY A 92 -2.61 3.06 -0.48
CA GLY A 92 -1.80 1.96 -1.01
C GLY A 92 -0.77 1.46 0.00
N LEU A 93 -0.17 2.36 0.79
CA LEU A 93 0.77 2.02 1.85
C LEU A 93 0.06 1.30 3.02
N ILE A 94 -1.09 1.79 3.47
CA ILE A 94 -1.93 1.12 4.48
C ILE A 94 -2.28 -0.29 4.01
N ARG A 95 -2.84 -0.45 2.81
CA ARG A 95 -3.25 -1.73 2.24
C ARG A 95 -2.07 -2.68 2.00
N THR A 96 -0.89 -2.16 1.69
CA THR A 96 0.35 -2.95 1.65
C THR A 96 0.65 -3.56 3.02
N GLN A 97 0.56 -2.78 4.10
CA GLN A 97 0.82 -3.27 5.45
C GLN A 97 -0.27 -4.23 5.95
N GLU A 98 -1.51 -4.00 5.57
CA GLU A 98 -2.63 -4.93 5.81
C GLU A 98 -2.40 -6.28 5.13
N LEU A 99 -1.96 -6.29 3.87
CA LEU A 99 -1.56 -7.52 3.16
C LEU A 99 -0.37 -8.21 3.83
N MET A 100 0.63 -7.45 4.28
CA MET A 100 1.76 -8.00 5.02
C MET A 100 1.31 -8.65 6.35
N ALA A 101 0.33 -8.06 7.04
CA ALA A 101 -0.29 -8.64 8.23
C ALA A 101 -1.07 -9.93 7.89
N ALA A 102 -1.82 -9.92 6.78
CA ALA A 102 -2.51 -11.11 6.27
C ALA A 102 -1.52 -12.25 5.96
N ARG A 103 -0.40 -11.97 5.28
CA ARG A 103 0.66 -12.97 4.98
C ARG A 103 1.32 -13.51 6.25
N ARG A 104 1.52 -12.68 7.26
CA ARG A 104 2.01 -13.15 8.58
C ARG A 104 1.06 -14.14 9.22
N THR A 105 -0.23 -13.95 9.04
CA THR A 105 -1.28 -14.80 9.60
C THR A 105 -1.39 -16.12 8.83
N ASP A 106 -1.45 -16.10 7.51
CA ASP A 106 -1.70 -17.28 6.67
C ASP A 106 -0.43 -18.04 6.23
N GLY A 107 0.74 -17.41 6.35
CA GLY A 107 2.03 -18.04 6.04
C GLY A 107 2.49 -17.87 4.59
N GLY A 108 1.84 -17.04 3.80
CA GLY A 108 2.24 -16.67 2.45
C GLY A 108 3.31 -15.58 2.39
N GLU A 109 3.86 -15.34 1.19
CA GLU A 109 4.76 -14.23 0.85
C GLU A 109 4.01 -13.20 -0.01
N GLN A 110 4.36 -11.89 0.10
CA GLN A 110 3.69 -10.83 -0.64
C GLN A 110 4.57 -10.23 -1.73
N PHE A 111 3.97 -10.02 -2.93
CA PHE A 111 4.59 -9.38 -4.09
C PHE A 111 3.66 -8.34 -4.70
N PHE A 112 4.23 -7.34 -5.40
CA PHE A 112 3.48 -6.32 -6.13
C PHE A 112 4.11 -6.04 -7.50
N THR A 113 3.32 -5.55 -8.46
CA THR A 113 3.85 -4.89 -9.66
C THR A 113 4.01 -3.40 -9.42
N ARG A 114 4.37 -2.65 -10.47
CA ARG A 114 4.42 -1.18 -10.43
C ARG A 114 3.08 -0.52 -10.79
N ALA A 115 2.03 -1.29 -11.06
CA ALA A 115 0.74 -0.73 -11.43
C ALA A 115 0.19 0.17 -10.32
N VAL A 116 -0.13 1.40 -10.67
CA VAL A 116 -0.91 2.31 -9.82
C VAL A 116 -2.38 1.94 -9.97
N ASP A 117 -3.07 1.77 -8.87
CA ASP A 117 -4.51 1.55 -8.92
C ASP A 117 -5.25 2.87 -9.21
N PHE A 118 -6.25 2.82 -10.05
CA PHE A 118 -7.04 3.98 -10.47
C PHE A 118 -8.54 3.78 -10.19
N GLY A 119 -8.87 2.91 -9.24
CA GLY A 119 -10.23 2.60 -8.83
C GLY A 119 -10.89 1.54 -9.71
N TYR A 120 -11.83 1.90 -10.55
CA TYR A 120 -12.63 0.94 -11.32
C TYR A 120 -12.50 1.19 -12.82
N SER A 121 -12.45 0.12 -13.60
CA SER A 121 -12.59 0.14 -15.05
C SER A 121 -13.63 -0.88 -15.51
N LYS A 122 -14.33 -0.60 -16.60
CA LYS A 122 -15.41 -1.46 -17.12
C LYS A 122 -14.88 -2.60 -18.01
N SER A 123 -13.69 -2.46 -18.57
CA SER A 123 -13.13 -3.44 -19.50
C SER A 123 -11.61 -3.54 -19.42
N ALA A 124 -11.04 -4.65 -19.92
CA ALA A 124 -9.61 -4.81 -20.07
C ALA A 124 -9.00 -3.75 -20.99
N THR A 125 -9.69 -3.36 -22.05
CA THR A 125 -9.22 -2.32 -22.98
C THR A 125 -9.05 -0.97 -22.26
N GLU A 126 -10.00 -0.58 -21.45
CA GLU A 126 -9.92 0.61 -20.60
C GLU A 126 -8.74 0.51 -19.62
N THR A 127 -8.59 -0.62 -18.95
CA THR A 127 -7.49 -0.84 -18.01
C THR A 127 -6.13 -0.67 -18.67
N PHE A 128 -5.95 -1.23 -19.88
CA PHE A 128 -4.68 -1.10 -20.62
C PHE A 128 -4.37 0.32 -21.11
N THR A 129 -5.33 1.24 -21.10
CA THR A 129 -5.01 2.66 -21.32
C THR A 129 -4.26 3.29 -20.14
N LYS A 130 -4.46 2.76 -18.92
CA LYS A 130 -3.81 3.21 -17.69
C LYS A 130 -2.58 2.35 -17.33
N TRP A 131 -2.65 1.06 -17.59
CA TRP A 131 -1.56 0.10 -17.34
C TRP A 131 -0.91 -0.33 -18.64
N PRO A 132 0.29 0.19 -18.98
CA PRO A 132 1.00 -0.25 -20.19
C PRO A 132 1.25 -1.76 -20.13
N HIS A 133 0.64 -2.50 -21.07
CA HIS A 133 0.61 -3.97 -21.13
C HIS A 133 1.98 -4.62 -20.88
N ASP A 134 2.99 -4.26 -21.68
CA ASP A 134 4.32 -4.88 -21.59
C ASP A 134 5.03 -4.58 -20.28
N SER A 135 4.73 -3.45 -19.64
CA SER A 135 5.33 -3.11 -18.33
C SER A 135 4.79 -3.98 -17.22
N ILE A 136 3.45 -4.21 -17.19
CA ILE A 136 2.84 -5.09 -16.20
C ILE A 136 3.24 -6.54 -16.45
N LEU A 137 3.24 -6.98 -17.71
CA LEU A 137 3.71 -8.32 -18.07
C LEU A 137 5.16 -8.53 -17.65
N SER A 138 6.04 -7.55 -17.87
CA SER A 138 7.44 -7.59 -17.42
C SER A 138 7.57 -7.79 -15.91
N ASP A 139 6.75 -7.08 -15.12
CA ASP A 139 6.80 -7.17 -13.66
C ASP A 139 6.31 -8.54 -13.16
N VAL A 140 5.24 -9.07 -13.75
CA VAL A 140 4.74 -10.43 -13.41
C VAL A 140 5.76 -11.49 -13.79
N VAL A 141 6.36 -11.39 -14.99
CA VAL A 141 7.45 -12.29 -15.43
C VAL A 141 8.65 -12.22 -14.48
N TRP A 142 9.01 -11.01 -14.02
CA TRP A 142 10.08 -10.83 -13.03
C TRP A 142 9.80 -11.60 -11.74
N VAL A 143 8.57 -11.47 -11.20
CA VAL A 143 8.18 -12.19 -9.98
C VAL A 143 8.20 -13.71 -10.20
N ILE A 144 7.68 -14.20 -11.33
CA ILE A 144 7.71 -15.64 -11.66
C ILE A 144 9.15 -16.16 -11.73
N ARG A 145 10.06 -15.47 -12.43
CA ARG A 145 11.48 -15.87 -12.56
C ARG A 145 12.22 -15.86 -11.23
N ASN A 146 11.86 -14.92 -10.33
CA ASN A 146 12.50 -14.78 -9.02
C ASN A 146 11.92 -15.76 -7.98
N PHE A 147 10.60 -15.93 -7.96
CA PHE A 147 9.91 -16.82 -7.02
C PHE A 147 10.00 -18.30 -7.43
N ARG A 148 9.99 -18.60 -8.76
CA ARG A 148 10.03 -19.93 -9.36
C ARG A 148 8.88 -20.86 -8.94
N PRO A 149 7.63 -20.50 -9.21
CA PRO A 149 6.50 -21.33 -8.86
C PRO A 149 6.45 -22.62 -9.70
N ASP A 150 6.15 -23.75 -9.07
CA ASP A 150 5.79 -24.98 -9.78
C ASP A 150 4.38 -24.85 -10.37
N ILE A 151 3.49 -24.16 -9.63
CA ILE A 151 2.10 -23.91 -10.01
C ILE A 151 1.79 -22.42 -9.89
N ILE A 152 1.10 -21.88 -10.89
CA ILE A 152 0.50 -20.56 -10.84
C ILE A 152 -1.02 -20.70 -10.72
N ILE A 153 -1.64 -19.94 -9.84
CA ILE A 153 -3.09 -19.87 -9.68
C ILE A 153 -3.53 -18.43 -9.93
N MET A 154 -4.30 -18.20 -10.99
CA MET A 154 -4.93 -16.92 -11.23
C MET A 154 -6.31 -16.85 -10.55
N ARG A 155 -6.61 -15.73 -9.91
CA ARG A 155 -7.87 -15.50 -9.19
C ARG A 155 -9.04 -15.34 -10.15
N PHE A 156 -8.86 -14.56 -11.20
CA PHE A 156 -9.92 -14.13 -12.10
C PHE A 156 -9.78 -14.73 -13.50
N PRO A 157 -10.90 -15.05 -14.16
CA PRO A 157 -10.85 -15.43 -15.56
C PRO A 157 -10.42 -14.26 -16.45
N PRO A 158 -9.81 -14.51 -17.64
CA PRO A 158 -9.34 -13.45 -18.55
C PRO A 158 -10.48 -12.90 -19.44
N ASP A 159 -11.69 -12.81 -18.92
CA ASP A 159 -12.89 -12.37 -19.63
C ASP A 159 -13.86 -11.62 -18.70
N GLU A 160 -15.00 -11.16 -19.24
CA GLU A 160 -16.00 -10.34 -18.55
C GLU A 160 -16.57 -10.95 -17.27
N ARG A 161 -16.46 -12.27 -17.08
CA ARG A 161 -16.88 -12.93 -15.83
C ARG A 161 -16.08 -12.45 -14.61
N ALA A 162 -14.91 -11.87 -14.82
CA ALA A 162 -14.07 -11.29 -13.77
C ALA A 162 -14.73 -10.08 -13.04
N GLY A 163 -15.75 -9.46 -13.63
CA GLY A 163 -16.56 -8.40 -13.03
C GLY A 163 -16.15 -6.99 -13.41
N HIS A 164 -14.85 -6.68 -13.52
CA HIS A 164 -14.33 -5.39 -13.98
C HIS A 164 -12.95 -5.53 -14.64
N GLY A 165 -12.50 -4.44 -15.28
CA GLY A 165 -11.35 -4.48 -16.18
C GLY A 165 -10.02 -4.88 -15.50
N GLN A 166 -9.70 -4.37 -14.31
CA GLN A 166 -8.46 -4.76 -13.60
C GLN A 166 -8.42 -6.25 -13.29
N HIS A 167 -9.54 -6.83 -12.84
CA HIS A 167 -9.64 -8.28 -12.61
C HIS A 167 -9.40 -9.06 -13.90
N THR A 168 -10.06 -8.65 -15.00
CA THR A 168 -9.89 -9.28 -16.32
C THR A 168 -8.43 -9.21 -16.78
N VAL A 169 -7.79 -8.03 -16.63
CA VAL A 169 -6.37 -7.84 -16.99
C VAL A 169 -5.46 -8.73 -16.13
N SER A 170 -5.74 -8.89 -14.84
CA SER A 170 -4.93 -9.78 -14.00
C SER A 170 -4.94 -11.23 -14.49
N GLY A 171 -6.07 -11.70 -15.01
CA GLY A 171 -6.20 -13.03 -15.65
C GLY A 171 -5.45 -13.11 -16.97
N ILE A 172 -5.60 -12.11 -17.86
CA ILE A 172 -4.90 -12.04 -19.15
C ILE A 172 -3.39 -12.07 -18.94
N ILE A 173 -2.87 -11.19 -18.09
CA ILE A 173 -1.45 -11.08 -17.80
C ILE A 173 -0.89 -12.36 -17.15
N ALA A 174 -1.67 -13.03 -16.29
CA ALA A 174 -1.24 -14.30 -15.69
C ALA A 174 -1.10 -15.43 -16.74
N GLU A 175 -2.03 -15.51 -17.71
CA GLU A 175 -1.94 -16.47 -18.83
C GLU A 175 -0.74 -16.18 -19.73
N GLU A 176 -0.51 -14.93 -20.10
CA GLU A 176 0.62 -14.55 -20.94
C GLU A 176 1.97 -14.75 -20.22
N ALA A 177 2.04 -14.37 -18.93
CA ALA A 177 3.26 -14.49 -18.14
C ALA A 177 3.69 -15.94 -17.92
N PHE A 178 2.76 -16.92 -17.92
CA PHE A 178 3.06 -18.34 -17.81
C PHE A 178 4.03 -18.80 -18.92
N ALA A 179 3.81 -18.39 -20.15
CA ALA A 179 4.69 -18.70 -21.27
C ALA A 179 5.90 -17.74 -21.35
N ALA A 180 5.68 -16.45 -21.14
CA ALA A 180 6.71 -15.43 -21.27
C ALA A 180 7.86 -15.59 -20.26
N ALA A 181 7.60 -16.11 -19.07
CA ALA A 181 8.63 -16.34 -18.05
C ALA A 181 9.67 -17.40 -18.48
N ALA A 182 9.27 -18.35 -19.33
CA ALA A 182 10.15 -19.38 -19.89
C ALA A 182 10.92 -18.93 -21.15
N ASP A 183 10.47 -17.87 -21.80
CA ASP A 183 11.06 -17.38 -23.04
C ASP A 183 12.23 -16.41 -22.76
N PRO A 184 13.49 -16.76 -23.12
CA PRO A 184 14.65 -15.90 -22.90
C PRO A 184 14.63 -14.62 -23.77
N THR A 185 13.81 -14.57 -24.81
CA THR A 185 13.68 -13.38 -25.67
C THR A 185 12.74 -12.32 -25.06
N LYS A 186 11.90 -12.70 -24.11
CA LYS A 186 11.04 -11.80 -23.36
C LYS A 186 11.79 -11.23 -22.16
N PHE A 187 11.88 -9.90 -22.10
CA PHE A 187 12.53 -9.15 -21.02
C PHE A 187 13.96 -9.64 -20.71
N PRO A 188 14.88 -9.66 -21.70
CA PRO A 188 16.21 -10.22 -21.54
C PRO A 188 17.07 -9.46 -20.51
N GLU A 189 16.76 -8.20 -20.22
CA GLU A 189 17.43 -7.41 -19.17
C GLU A 189 17.31 -8.03 -17.77
N GLN A 190 16.24 -8.77 -17.50
CA GLN A 190 16.03 -9.48 -16.24
C GLN A 190 17.03 -10.63 -16.06
N LEU A 191 17.51 -11.23 -17.17
CA LEU A 191 18.41 -12.37 -17.14
C LEU A 191 19.82 -12.04 -16.61
N LYS A 192 20.12 -10.77 -16.36
CA LYS A 192 21.30 -10.34 -15.59
C LYS A 192 21.21 -10.74 -14.11
N TYR A 193 20.01 -10.99 -13.59
CA TYR A 193 19.74 -11.22 -12.18
C TYR A 193 19.14 -12.60 -11.92
N VAL A 194 18.32 -13.11 -12.83
CA VAL A 194 17.56 -14.35 -12.69
C VAL A 194 17.68 -15.19 -13.98
N THR A 195 17.27 -16.44 -13.93
CA THR A 195 17.16 -17.30 -15.14
C THR A 195 15.69 -17.44 -15.52
N VAL A 196 15.42 -17.86 -16.77
CA VAL A 196 14.06 -18.21 -17.20
C VAL A 196 13.47 -19.31 -16.30
N TRP A 197 12.15 -19.31 -16.21
CA TRP A 197 11.43 -20.28 -15.42
C TRP A 197 10.14 -20.71 -16.09
N GLN A 198 9.88 -22.03 -16.21
CA GLN A 198 8.61 -22.57 -16.66
C GLN A 198 7.88 -23.22 -15.49
N ALA A 199 6.76 -22.61 -15.09
CA ALA A 199 5.83 -23.27 -14.18
C ALA A 199 5.20 -24.50 -14.87
N GLN A 200 4.89 -25.54 -14.09
CA GLN A 200 4.35 -26.78 -14.65
C GLN A 200 2.85 -26.67 -15.00
N ARG A 201 2.11 -25.87 -14.24
CA ARG A 201 0.65 -25.69 -14.39
C ARG A 201 0.22 -24.28 -14.10
N LEU A 202 -0.80 -23.83 -14.86
CA LEU A 202 -1.57 -22.64 -14.61
C LEU A 202 -3.02 -23.04 -14.35
N PHE A 203 -3.54 -22.68 -13.18
CA PHE A 203 -4.94 -22.89 -12.81
C PHE A 203 -5.70 -21.58 -12.71
N LEU A 204 -6.99 -21.59 -13.04
CA LEU A 204 -7.97 -20.62 -12.59
C LEU A 204 -8.57 -21.11 -11.27
N ASN A 205 -8.59 -20.30 -10.22
CA ASN A 205 -9.40 -20.55 -9.03
C ASN A 205 -10.86 -20.29 -9.38
N ASN A 206 -11.52 -21.32 -9.94
CA ASN A 206 -12.88 -21.22 -10.43
C ASN A 206 -13.90 -21.16 -9.28
N SER A 207 -15.11 -20.72 -9.55
CA SER A 207 -16.15 -20.52 -8.56
C SER A 207 -17.53 -20.92 -9.10
N THR A 208 -18.37 -21.44 -8.23
CA THR A 208 -19.79 -21.67 -8.54
C THR A 208 -20.57 -20.39 -8.86
N TRP A 209 -19.99 -19.22 -8.63
CA TRP A 209 -20.52 -17.94 -9.10
C TRP A 209 -20.45 -17.79 -10.63
N TRP A 210 -19.39 -18.31 -11.23
CA TRP A 210 -19.15 -18.25 -12.67
C TRP A 210 -19.66 -19.48 -13.39
N ASP A 211 -19.59 -20.65 -12.72
CA ASP A 211 -20.01 -21.95 -13.27
C ASP A 211 -20.72 -22.76 -12.18
N LYS A 212 -22.06 -22.69 -12.19
CA LYS A 212 -22.91 -23.38 -11.21
C LYS A 212 -22.81 -24.91 -11.30
N ASP A 213 -22.37 -25.43 -12.44
CA ASP A 213 -22.28 -26.86 -12.71
C ASP A 213 -20.95 -27.51 -12.29
N LEU A 214 -20.02 -26.74 -11.74
CA LEU A 214 -18.69 -27.23 -11.28
C LEU A 214 -18.77 -28.51 -10.44
N PRO A 215 -19.62 -28.62 -9.40
CA PRO A 215 -19.71 -29.85 -8.62
C PRO A 215 -20.16 -31.06 -9.46
N THR A 216 -21.07 -30.86 -10.41
CA THR A 216 -21.59 -31.90 -11.33
C THR A 216 -20.52 -32.30 -12.34
N LYS A 217 -19.81 -31.36 -12.93
CA LYS A 217 -18.69 -31.58 -13.87
C LYS A 217 -17.60 -32.44 -13.22
N ILE A 218 -17.24 -32.10 -11.98
CA ILE A 218 -16.24 -32.85 -11.19
C ILE A 218 -16.74 -34.26 -10.88
N ALA A 219 -18.00 -34.42 -10.45
CA ALA A 219 -18.59 -35.73 -10.20
C ALA A 219 -18.63 -36.60 -11.45
N ASN A 220 -18.77 -36.00 -12.63
CA ASN A 220 -18.70 -36.66 -13.93
C ASN A 220 -17.26 -36.96 -14.41
N GLY A 221 -16.24 -36.60 -13.66
CA GLY A 221 -14.83 -36.89 -13.96
C GLY A 221 -14.22 -36.00 -15.05
N GLU A 222 -14.61 -34.72 -15.14
CA GLU A 222 -14.01 -33.77 -16.08
C GLU A 222 -12.52 -33.55 -15.73
N LYS A 223 -11.62 -33.83 -16.67
CA LYS A 223 -10.19 -34.07 -16.43
C LYS A 223 -9.36 -32.81 -16.15
N ASN A 224 -9.88 -31.63 -16.52
CA ASN A 224 -9.22 -30.35 -16.30
C ASN A 224 -9.66 -29.65 -15.00
N LEU A 225 -10.54 -30.27 -14.21
CA LEU A 225 -11.06 -29.74 -12.97
C LEU A 225 -10.52 -30.48 -11.75
N ALA A 226 -10.14 -29.74 -10.72
CA ALA A 226 -9.80 -30.25 -9.39
C ALA A 226 -10.64 -29.52 -8.34
N TRP A 227 -10.80 -30.15 -7.18
CA TRP A 227 -11.28 -29.51 -5.97
C TRP A 227 -10.37 -29.84 -4.79
N LEU A 228 -10.26 -28.90 -3.87
CA LEU A 228 -9.48 -29.05 -2.65
C LEU A 228 -10.38 -28.75 -1.46
N ASP A 229 -10.33 -29.63 -0.42
CA ASP A 229 -10.91 -29.28 0.87
C ASP A 229 -9.90 -28.45 1.64
N VAL A 230 -10.19 -27.14 1.74
CA VAL A 230 -9.34 -26.15 2.43
C VAL A 230 -9.85 -25.84 3.83
N GLY A 231 -10.76 -26.67 4.38
CA GLY A 231 -11.35 -26.45 5.71
C GLY A 231 -10.72 -27.26 6.84
N GLY A 232 -9.65 -28.06 6.55
CA GLY A 232 -9.01 -28.96 7.50
C GLY A 232 -8.48 -28.26 8.76
N TYR A 233 -8.25 -29.08 9.80
CA TYR A 233 -7.72 -28.61 11.09
C TYR A 233 -6.22 -28.95 11.22
N ASN A 234 -5.41 -27.99 11.63
CA ASN A 234 -4.00 -28.18 11.90
C ASN A 234 -3.73 -28.23 13.40
N ALA A 235 -3.36 -29.39 13.90
CA ALA A 235 -3.13 -29.61 15.34
C ALA A 235 -1.91 -28.81 15.88
N LEU A 236 -0.87 -28.57 15.07
CA LEU A 236 0.29 -27.76 15.49
C LEU A 236 -0.06 -26.27 15.64
N LEU A 237 -1.01 -25.78 14.87
CA LEU A 237 -1.50 -24.40 14.93
C LEU A 237 -2.70 -24.24 15.88
N GLY A 238 -3.38 -25.36 16.25
CA GLY A 238 -4.57 -25.36 17.08
C GLY A 238 -5.80 -24.71 16.41
N LYS A 239 -5.81 -24.59 15.08
CA LYS A 239 -6.85 -23.90 14.29
C LYS A 239 -7.11 -24.64 12.98
N SER A 240 -8.32 -24.49 12.45
CA SER A 240 -8.63 -24.85 11.07
C SER A 240 -8.10 -23.79 10.09
N TYR A 241 -7.90 -24.20 8.85
CA TYR A 241 -7.46 -23.25 7.80
C TYR A 241 -8.53 -22.18 7.53
N GLY A 242 -9.82 -22.49 7.71
CA GLY A 242 -10.91 -21.51 7.64
C GLY A 242 -10.86 -20.46 8.78
N GLU A 243 -10.43 -20.84 9.98
CA GLU A 243 -10.22 -19.90 11.08
C GLU A 243 -9.03 -18.97 10.83
N ILE A 244 -7.90 -19.53 10.39
CA ILE A 244 -6.71 -18.72 10.04
C ILE A 244 -7.02 -17.79 8.86
N ALA A 245 -7.73 -18.28 7.85
CA ALA A 245 -8.12 -17.48 6.70
C ALA A 245 -9.03 -16.29 7.06
N ALA A 246 -9.94 -16.46 8.00
CA ALA A 246 -10.79 -15.38 8.49
C ALA A 246 -9.98 -14.32 9.26
N GLU A 247 -9.00 -14.75 10.07
CA GLU A 247 -8.06 -13.85 10.75
C GLU A 247 -7.19 -13.09 9.72
N SER A 248 -6.68 -13.80 8.69
CA SER A 248 -5.92 -13.19 7.60
C SER A 248 -6.74 -12.10 6.89
N ARG A 249 -7.96 -12.43 6.45
CA ARG A 249 -8.85 -11.49 5.76
C ARG A 249 -9.25 -10.29 6.63
N THR A 250 -9.40 -10.48 7.94
CA THR A 250 -9.76 -9.41 8.89
C THR A 250 -8.67 -8.33 9.01
N ASN A 251 -7.44 -8.58 8.53
CA ASN A 251 -6.40 -7.55 8.48
C ASN A 251 -6.69 -6.45 7.46
N HIS A 252 -7.56 -6.68 6.46
CA HIS A 252 -7.96 -5.66 5.47
C HIS A 252 -8.99 -4.69 6.06
N LYS A 253 -8.62 -3.98 7.13
CA LYS A 253 -9.52 -3.12 7.90
C LYS A 253 -9.93 -1.88 7.12
N SER A 254 -9.01 -1.30 6.33
CA SER A 254 -9.31 -0.15 5.48
C SER A 254 -10.43 -0.44 4.47
N GLN A 255 -10.66 -1.73 4.14
CA GLN A 255 -11.71 -2.18 3.23
C GLN A 255 -12.95 -2.75 3.92
N GLY A 256 -12.94 -2.83 5.26
CA GLY A 256 -14.06 -3.34 6.05
C GLY A 256 -14.28 -4.85 5.93
N PHE A 257 -13.23 -5.64 5.71
CA PHE A 257 -13.34 -7.09 5.50
C PHE A 257 -13.25 -7.94 6.78
N GLY A 258 -13.79 -7.46 7.90
CA GLY A 258 -14.00 -8.30 9.07
C GLY A 258 -14.72 -9.60 8.71
N SER A 259 -14.10 -10.76 8.98
CA SER A 259 -14.59 -12.06 8.52
C SER A 259 -14.88 -13.01 9.66
N THR A 260 -16.02 -13.69 9.59
CA THR A 260 -16.39 -14.76 10.53
C THR A 260 -15.72 -16.06 10.09
N PRO A 261 -15.07 -16.80 11.01
CA PRO A 261 -14.46 -18.07 10.72
C PRO A 261 -15.45 -19.14 10.23
N THR A 262 -15.02 -19.92 9.23
CA THR A 262 -15.72 -21.15 8.81
C THR A 262 -15.00 -22.37 9.39
N ARG A 263 -15.78 -23.43 9.71
CA ARG A 263 -15.28 -24.68 10.25
C ARG A 263 -15.86 -25.86 9.47
N GLY A 264 -15.07 -26.93 9.34
CA GLY A 264 -15.44 -28.12 8.58
C GLY A 264 -15.09 -28.01 7.10
N GLU A 265 -15.59 -28.93 6.27
CA GLU A 265 -15.26 -29.03 4.84
C GLU A 265 -15.54 -27.71 4.10
N GLN A 266 -14.55 -27.24 3.32
CA GLN A 266 -14.63 -26.05 2.48
C GLN A 266 -14.01 -26.36 1.13
N LYS A 267 -14.84 -26.42 0.08
CA LYS A 267 -14.37 -26.78 -1.27
C LYS A 267 -13.98 -25.56 -2.07
N GLU A 268 -12.74 -25.55 -2.54
CA GLU A 268 -12.22 -24.65 -3.55
C GLU A 268 -12.00 -25.39 -4.85
N TYR A 269 -12.30 -24.73 -5.97
CA TYR A 269 -12.29 -25.35 -7.30
C TYR A 269 -11.16 -24.74 -8.15
N LEU A 270 -10.47 -25.63 -8.87
CA LEU A 270 -9.37 -25.23 -9.75
C LEU A 270 -9.62 -25.80 -11.14
N GLU A 271 -9.47 -24.96 -12.17
CA GLU A 271 -9.56 -25.33 -13.58
C GLU A 271 -8.18 -25.18 -14.24
N LEU A 272 -7.64 -26.26 -14.77
CA LEU A 272 -6.38 -26.23 -15.51
C LEU A 272 -6.54 -25.45 -16.81
N LYS A 273 -5.80 -24.34 -16.93
CA LYS A 273 -5.81 -23.48 -18.12
C LYS A 273 -4.63 -23.76 -19.04
N ASN A 274 -3.46 -24.11 -18.47
CA ASN A 274 -2.27 -24.41 -19.26
C ASN A 274 -1.32 -25.34 -18.48
N GLY A 275 -0.42 -26.01 -19.19
CA GLY A 275 0.63 -26.87 -18.61
C GLY A 275 0.28 -28.37 -18.65
N THR A 276 0.96 -29.12 -17.78
CA THR A 276 0.83 -30.59 -17.76
C THR A 276 -0.48 -31.05 -17.14
N ALA A 277 -1.09 -32.10 -17.71
CA ALA A 277 -2.29 -32.72 -17.11
C ALA A 277 -1.99 -33.28 -15.71
N PHE A 278 -3.00 -33.48 -14.92
CA PHE A 278 -2.94 -34.08 -13.58
C PHE A 278 -4.01 -35.19 -13.45
N SER A 279 -3.86 -36.02 -12.45
CA SER A 279 -4.80 -37.10 -12.14
C SER A 279 -5.12 -37.14 -10.64
N ASN A 280 -6.04 -38.01 -10.26
CA ASN A 280 -6.37 -38.28 -8.85
C ASN A 280 -6.74 -37.04 -7.99
N ASN A 281 -7.25 -35.99 -8.62
CA ASN A 281 -7.56 -34.72 -7.95
C ASN A 281 -6.34 -34.11 -7.21
N ASP A 282 -5.13 -34.41 -7.64
CA ASP A 282 -3.89 -33.89 -7.05
C ASP A 282 -3.25 -32.87 -8.00
N ILE A 283 -3.29 -31.59 -7.61
CA ILE A 283 -2.71 -30.52 -8.41
C ILE A 283 -1.19 -30.58 -8.51
N PHE A 284 -0.52 -31.39 -7.67
CA PHE A 284 0.92 -31.65 -7.72
C PHE A 284 1.28 -32.98 -8.37
N ASP A 285 0.31 -33.76 -8.90
CA ASP A 285 0.58 -35.03 -9.55
C ASP A 285 1.66 -34.90 -10.64
N GLY A 286 2.72 -35.68 -10.56
CA GLY A 286 3.88 -35.62 -11.43
C GLY A 286 4.84 -34.45 -11.18
N ILE A 287 4.58 -33.60 -10.19
CA ILE A 287 5.49 -32.52 -9.75
C ILE A 287 6.23 -32.96 -8.49
N SER A 288 7.55 -33.01 -8.55
CA SER A 288 8.35 -33.31 -7.34
C SER A 288 8.33 -32.14 -6.37
N THR A 289 7.68 -32.34 -5.23
CA THR A 289 7.60 -31.36 -4.13
C THR A 289 8.56 -31.67 -2.98
N THR A 290 9.51 -32.61 -3.18
CA THR A 290 10.47 -33.01 -2.17
C THR A 290 11.90 -32.73 -2.63
N TRP A 291 12.87 -32.86 -1.71
CA TRP A 291 14.29 -32.68 -2.02
C TRP A 291 14.82 -33.59 -3.13
N GLU A 292 14.10 -34.68 -3.46
CA GLU A 292 14.46 -35.62 -4.52
C GLU A 292 14.56 -34.98 -5.91
N ARG A 293 14.03 -33.76 -6.07
CA ARG A 293 14.21 -32.92 -7.29
C ARG A 293 15.66 -32.45 -7.49
N TYR A 294 16.48 -32.50 -6.44
CA TYR A 294 17.89 -32.13 -6.47
C TYR A 294 18.79 -33.38 -6.42
N ARG A 295 19.96 -33.30 -7.05
CA ARG A 295 20.98 -34.35 -6.93
C ARG A 295 21.39 -34.48 -5.46
N GLN A 296 21.41 -35.71 -4.93
CA GLN A 296 21.63 -36.00 -3.50
C GLN A 296 20.54 -35.52 -2.54
N GLY A 297 19.43 -34.98 -3.04
CA GLY A 297 18.32 -34.49 -2.21
C GLY A 297 17.64 -35.60 -1.37
N SER A 298 17.69 -36.85 -1.77
CA SER A 298 17.18 -37.99 -0.96
C SER A 298 17.83 -38.10 0.40
N GLU A 299 19.12 -37.75 0.55
CA GLU A 299 19.83 -37.73 1.84
C GLU A 299 19.32 -36.62 2.74
N ILE A 300 19.06 -35.41 2.18
CA ILE A 300 18.48 -34.25 2.86
C ILE A 300 17.08 -34.61 3.37
N LYS A 301 16.26 -35.21 2.48
CA LYS A 301 14.90 -35.63 2.84
C LYS A 301 14.89 -36.62 4.00
N LEU A 302 15.72 -37.67 3.94
CA LEU A 302 15.82 -38.67 5.00
C LEU A 302 16.32 -38.09 6.31
N ALA A 303 17.27 -37.14 6.28
CA ALA A 303 17.77 -36.47 7.45
C ALA A 303 16.64 -35.62 8.10
N LEU A 304 15.87 -34.88 7.30
CA LEU A 304 14.75 -34.09 7.78
C LEU A 304 13.59 -34.95 8.29
N ASP A 305 13.26 -36.05 7.61
CA ASP A 305 12.25 -37.01 8.08
C ASP A 305 12.63 -37.59 9.47
N LYS A 306 13.92 -37.87 9.68
CA LYS A 306 14.42 -38.35 10.98
C LYS A 306 14.33 -37.25 12.03
N ILE A 307 14.71 -35.99 11.71
CA ILE A 307 14.59 -34.86 12.64
C ILE A 307 13.13 -34.65 13.04
N ILE A 308 12.19 -34.72 12.09
CA ILE A 308 10.75 -34.57 12.35
C ILE A 308 10.26 -35.67 13.30
N SER A 309 10.68 -36.95 13.08
CA SER A 309 10.26 -38.08 13.91
C SER A 309 10.83 -38.03 15.32
N ASP A 310 12.04 -37.53 15.49
CA ASP A 310 12.78 -37.52 16.75
C ASP A 310 12.62 -36.17 17.51
N PHE A 311 11.83 -35.25 16.99
CA PHE A 311 11.70 -33.89 17.54
C PHE A 311 11.15 -33.91 18.97
N ASP A 312 11.94 -33.39 19.91
CA ASP A 312 11.58 -33.23 21.32
C ASP A 312 10.95 -31.85 21.54
N VAL A 313 9.63 -31.82 21.80
CA VAL A 313 8.86 -30.56 22.01
C VAL A 313 9.28 -29.80 23.27
N ILE A 314 9.91 -30.46 24.25
CA ILE A 314 10.40 -29.83 25.48
C ILE A 314 11.85 -29.35 25.28
N HIS A 315 12.61 -30.03 24.46
CA HIS A 315 14.03 -29.78 24.21
C HIS A 315 14.34 -29.64 22.71
N PRO A 316 13.81 -28.60 22.02
CA PRO A 316 14.02 -28.41 20.60
C PRO A 316 15.49 -28.26 20.21
N GLU A 317 16.36 -27.79 21.14
CA GLU A 317 17.81 -27.67 20.96
C GLU A 317 18.50 -28.99 20.66
N LYS A 318 17.94 -30.15 21.04
CA LYS A 318 18.47 -31.48 20.70
C LYS A 318 18.51 -31.74 19.21
N SER A 319 17.71 -31.01 18.42
CA SER A 319 17.67 -31.12 16.97
C SER A 319 18.80 -30.35 16.28
N VAL A 320 19.51 -29.46 16.98
CA VAL A 320 20.45 -28.49 16.38
C VAL A 320 21.58 -29.20 15.66
N ASP A 321 22.24 -30.21 16.27
CA ASP A 321 23.35 -30.93 15.62
C ASP A 321 22.94 -31.62 14.30
N ALA A 322 21.71 -32.16 14.27
CA ALA A 322 21.17 -32.76 13.05
C ALA A 322 20.82 -31.69 12.00
N LEU A 323 20.27 -30.57 12.41
CA LEU A 323 19.96 -29.42 11.53
C LEU A 323 21.25 -28.80 10.95
N LEU A 324 22.34 -28.72 11.72
CA LEU A 324 23.66 -28.27 11.22
C LEU A 324 24.21 -29.17 10.14
N LYS A 325 24.02 -30.49 10.24
CA LYS A 325 24.39 -31.43 9.18
C LYS A 325 23.57 -31.20 7.91
N VAL A 326 22.27 -30.97 8.04
CA VAL A 326 21.43 -30.60 6.90
C VAL A 326 21.90 -29.29 6.28
N TYR A 327 22.29 -28.28 7.09
CA TYR A 327 22.83 -27.01 6.60
C TYR A 327 24.07 -27.25 5.72
N THR A 328 25.03 -28.09 6.19
CA THR A 328 26.21 -28.48 5.40
C THR A 328 25.83 -29.19 4.11
N GLN A 329 24.80 -30.06 4.12
CA GLN A 329 24.30 -30.69 2.90
C GLN A 329 23.73 -29.68 1.90
N LEU A 330 22.99 -28.65 2.40
CA LEU A 330 22.47 -27.58 1.56
C LEU A 330 23.55 -26.68 0.96
N GLU A 331 24.66 -26.46 1.67
CA GLU A 331 25.85 -25.76 1.13
C GLU A 331 26.48 -26.50 -0.05
N ASN A 332 26.41 -27.83 -0.06
CA ASN A 332 26.93 -28.68 -1.11
C ASN A 332 25.91 -28.95 -2.26
N THR A 333 24.65 -28.44 -2.09
CA THR A 333 23.63 -28.56 -3.15
C THR A 333 23.81 -27.41 -4.17
N PRO A 334 23.62 -27.70 -5.49
CA PRO A 334 23.67 -26.62 -6.47
C PRO A 334 22.74 -25.46 -6.12
N THR A 335 23.33 -24.28 -6.02
CA THR A 335 22.64 -23.08 -5.53
C THR A 335 21.66 -22.55 -6.57
N ASP A 336 20.41 -22.43 -6.17
CA ASP A 336 19.38 -21.68 -6.84
C ASP A 336 18.54 -20.87 -5.82
N GLN A 337 17.55 -20.11 -6.29
CA GLN A 337 16.73 -19.24 -5.42
C GLN A 337 15.98 -20.04 -4.33
N LEU A 338 15.55 -21.27 -4.63
CA LEU A 338 14.84 -22.11 -3.67
C LEU A 338 15.80 -22.66 -2.61
N VAL A 339 16.99 -23.10 -2.99
CA VAL A 339 18.02 -23.59 -2.06
C VAL A 339 18.44 -22.47 -1.09
N GLU A 340 18.66 -21.26 -1.60
CA GLU A 340 18.99 -20.11 -0.74
C GLU A 340 17.83 -19.75 0.21
N PHE A 341 16.61 -19.79 -0.27
CA PHE A 341 15.42 -19.62 0.58
C PHE A 341 15.39 -20.66 1.72
N LYS A 342 15.64 -21.93 1.38
CA LYS A 342 15.65 -23.04 2.35
C LYS A 342 16.80 -22.96 3.35
N LYS A 343 17.98 -22.50 2.93
CA LYS A 343 19.09 -22.23 3.86
C LYS A 343 18.72 -21.17 4.92
N GLN A 344 18.09 -20.08 4.48
CA GLN A 344 17.66 -19.05 5.40
C GLN A 344 16.53 -19.55 6.32
N GLN A 345 15.57 -20.33 5.79
CA GLN A 345 14.55 -20.98 6.60
C GLN A 345 15.19 -21.89 7.67
N LEU A 346 16.17 -22.69 7.32
CA LEU A 346 16.91 -23.55 8.24
C LEU A 346 17.68 -22.75 9.28
N GLN A 347 18.33 -21.64 8.91
CA GLN A 347 18.98 -20.74 9.87
C GLN A 347 17.97 -20.22 10.93
N ASN A 348 16.78 -19.80 10.50
CA ASN A 348 15.74 -19.33 11.43
C ASN A 348 15.25 -20.44 12.35
N ILE A 349 15.11 -21.68 11.84
CA ILE A 349 14.75 -22.84 12.64
C ILE A 349 15.82 -23.11 13.73
N ILE A 350 17.10 -23.08 13.36
CA ILE A 350 18.22 -23.30 14.31
C ILE A 350 18.19 -22.21 15.40
N VAL A 351 18.05 -20.95 15.01
CA VAL A 351 17.92 -19.80 15.95
C VAL A 351 16.74 -20.01 16.90
N ALA A 352 15.59 -20.48 16.40
CA ALA A 352 14.42 -20.76 17.24
C ALA A 352 14.64 -21.95 18.18
N CYS A 353 15.25 -23.04 17.73
CA CYS A 353 15.62 -24.20 18.57
C CYS A 353 16.54 -23.80 19.74
N LEU A 354 17.44 -22.85 19.50
CA LEU A 354 18.35 -22.32 20.52
C LEU A 354 17.70 -21.34 21.49
N GLY A 355 16.46 -20.90 21.23
CA GLY A 355 15.83 -19.81 21.96
C GLY A 355 16.72 -18.55 21.93
N LEU A 356 17.38 -18.29 20.81
CA LEU A 356 18.32 -17.18 20.68
C LEU A 356 17.54 -15.90 20.33
N TRP A 357 17.61 -14.91 21.21
CA TRP A 357 17.08 -13.58 21.04
C TRP A 357 18.20 -12.58 20.80
N LEU A 358 18.11 -11.84 19.71
CA LEU A 358 19.07 -10.83 19.30
C LEU A 358 18.29 -9.59 18.86
N GLU A 359 18.41 -8.51 19.62
CA GLU A 359 17.55 -7.33 19.44
C GLU A 359 18.36 -6.03 19.55
N PRO A 360 18.57 -5.28 18.45
CA PRO A 360 19.16 -3.95 18.48
C PRO A 360 18.05 -2.89 18.59
N VAL A 361 18.05 -2.11 19.69
CA VAL A 361 17.04 -1.10 20.00
C VAL A 361 17.68 0.28 20.00
N ALA A 362 17.16 1.19 19.16
CA ALA A 362 17.58 2.59 19.13
C ALA A 362 17.04 3.37 20.35
N GLU A 363 17.78 4.38 20.80
CA GLU A 363 17.36 5.24 21.91
C GLU A 363 16.15 6.13 21.59
N LYS A 364 15.83 6.29 20.29
CA LYS A 364 14.67 7.04 19.78
C LYS A 364 14.21 6.48 18.45
N ASP A 365 12.97 6.76 18.10
CA ASP A 365 12.28 6.24 16.92
C ASP A 365 12.56 7.05 15.64
N MET A 366 12.89 8.34 15.78
CA MET A 366 13.16 9.26 14.68
C MET A 366 14.53 9.90 14.83
N VAL A 367 15.32 9.91 13.76
CA VAL A 367 16.68 10.46 13.72
C VAL A 367 16.87 11.38 12.54
N VAL A 368 17.59 12.46 12.76
CA VAL A 368 18.00 13.37 11.68
C VAL A 368 19.21 12.78 10.97
N GLN A 369 19.22 12.88 9.65
CA GLN A 369 20.38 12.46 8.84
C GLN A 369 21.67 13.14 9.31
N GLY A 370 22.73 12.33 9.51
CA GLY A 370 24.01 12.79 10.03
C GLY A 370 24.11 12.85 11.55
N GLU A 371 23.03 12.59 12.27
CA GLU A 371 23.01 12.51 13.73
C GLU A 371 23.68 11.21 14.21
N GLU A 372 24.26 11.26 15.40
CA GLU A 372 24.78 10.10 16.13
C GLU A 372 23.75 9.64 17.15
N ILE A 373 23.45 8.33 17.17
CA ILE A 373 22.46 7.73 18.05
C ILE A 373 23.05 6.54 18.79
N LYS A 374 22.53 6.28 20.00
CA LYS A 374 22.83 5.06 20.73
C LYS A 374 21.88 3.94 20.35
N ILE A 375 22.45 2.76 20.17
CA ILE A 375 21.72 1.52 19.92
C ILE A 375 22.12 0.52 20.99
N PHE A 376 21.13 0.02 21.71
CA PHE A 376 21.29 -0.98 22.75
C PHE A 376 21.03 -2.36 22.13
N SER A 377 22.03 -3.21 22.15
CA SER A 377 21.93 -4.58 21.63
C SER A 377 21.73 -5.53 22.80
N SER A 378 20.65 -6.31 22.75
CA SER A 378 20.36 -7.39 23.69
C SER A 378 20.61 -8.72 23.02
N SER A 379 21.40 -9.60 23.67
CA SER A 379 21.72 -10.95 23.19
C SER A 379 21.52 -11.95 24.30
N ILE A 380 20.54 -12.85 24.15
CA ILE A 380 20.25 -13.90 25.13
C ILE A 380 19.97 -15.25 24.46
N LYS A 381 20.55 -16.30 24.98
CA LYS A 381 20.29 -17.70 24.64
C LYS A 381 19.54 -18.36 25.82
N ARG A 382 18.48 -19.14 25.55
CA ARG A 382 17.59 -19.67 26.59
C ARG A 382 17.86 -21.13 26.99
N ASN A 383 18.87 -21.80 26.42
CA ASN A 383 19.26 -23.17 26.74
C ASN A 383 20.78 -23.34 26.82
N GLU A 384 21.24 -24.53 27.22
CA GLU A 384 22.65 -24.79 27.47
C GLU A 384 23.45 -25.17 26.21
N TYR A 385 22.85 -25.18 24.99
CA TYR A 385 23.59 -25.50 23.79
C TYR A 385 24.76 -24.51 23.55
N PRO A 386 26.00 -24.96 23.30
CA PRO A 386 27.15 -24.08 23.18
C PRO A 386 27.12 -23.28 21.88
N LEU A 387 27.26 -21.96 21.97
CA LEU A 387 27.44 -21.04 20.85
C LEU A 387 28.30 -19.86 21.27
N THR A 388 28.97 -19.24 20.28
CA THR A 388 29.81 -18.05 20.48
C THR A 388 29.30 -16.90 19.60
N LEU A 389 29.11 -15.73 20.19
CA LEU A 389 28.95 -14.49 19.44
C LEU A 389 30.36 -13.99 19.06
N GLU A 390 30.76 -14.21 17.81
CA GLU A 390 32.11 -13.84 17.33
C GLU A 390 32.22 -12.31 17.15
N SER A 391 31.23 -11.69 16.53
CA SER A 391 31.20 -10.26 16.28
C SER A 391 29.81 -9.76 15.93
N ILE A 392 29.65 -8.43 15.99
CA ILE A 392 28.47 -7.71 15.49
C ILE A 392 28.94 -6.76 14.41
N THR A 393 28.30 -6.78 13.23
CA THR A 393 28.60 -5.87 12.12
C THR A 393 27.45 -4.91 11.89
N VAL A 394 27.75 -3.61 11.81
CA VAL A 394 26.77 -2.55 11.49
C VAL A 394 27.43 -1.49 10.61
N LEU A 395 26.79 -1.08 9.54
CA LEU A 395 27.31 -0.09 8.55
C LEU A 395 28.76 -0.40 8.12
N ASN A 396 29.09 -1.65 7.84
CA ASN A 396 30.45 -2.13 7.46
C ASN A 396 31.51 -2.07 8.58
N ASN A 397 31.17 -1.68 9.80
CA ASN A 397 32.06 -1.76 10.94
C ASN A 397 31.83 -3.05 11.70
N GLU A 398 32.89 -3.80 11.97
CA GLU A 398 32.85 -5.03 12.74
C GLU A 398 33.33 -4.77 14.18
N TYR A 399 32.52 -5.13 15.14
CA TYR A 399 32.79 -5.06 16.57
C TYR A 399 32.96 -6.50 17.08
N LYS A 400 34.18 -6.86 17.48
CA LYS A 400 34.51 -8.21 17.98
C LYS A 400 33.95 -8.40 19.39
N ALA A 401 33.27 -9.51 19.59
CA ALA A 401 32.81 -9.97 20.89
C ALA A 401 33.68 -11.15 21.37
N GLY A 402 33.67 -12.25 20.62
CA GLY A 402 34.45 -13.46 20.92
C GLY A 402 33.96 -14.16 22.20
N GLU A 403 32.66 -13.97 22.54
CA GLU A 403 32.09 -14.38 23.81
C GLU A 403 31.15 -15.56 23.68
N ILE A 404 31.31 -16.55 24.60
CA ILE A 404 30.34 -17.64 24.74
C ILE A 404 29.10 -17.07 25.42
N LEU A 405 27.93 -17.12 24.76
CA LEU A 405 26.67 -16.68 25.38
C LEU A 405 26.25 -17.69 26.47
N PRO A 406 26.22 -17.29 27.76
CA PRO A 406 25.70 -18.11 28.81
C PRO A 406 24.19 -18.28 28.73
N ALA A 407 23.65 -19.42 29.15
CA ALA A 407 22.22 -19.64 29.13
C ALA A 407 21.48 -18.75 30.12
N GLY A 408 20.37 -18.15 29.69
CA GLY A 408 19.48 -17.35 30.52
C GLY A 408 20.05 -16.00 30.97
N ILE A 409 21.24 -15.61 30.50
CA ILE A 409 21.83 -14.32 30.86
C ILE A 409 21.75 -13.38 29.63
N ASN A 410 21.11 -12.25 29.82
CA ASN A 410 21.01 -11.22 28.80
C ASN A 410 22.30 -10.39 28.79
N GLN A 411 23.03 -10.44 27.68
CA GLN A 411 24.19 -9.55 27.44
C GLN A 411 23.68 -8.26 26.77
N LEU A 412 24.13 -7.13 27.29
CA LEU A 412 23.74 -5.80 26.84
C LEU A 412 24.98 -5.03 26.38
N ASP A 413 24.98 -4.67 25.10
CA ASP A 413 26.02 -3.86 24.48
C ASP A 413 25.45 -2.52 24.02
N THR A 414 26.26 -1.47 23.99
CA THR A 414 25.86 -0.16 23.51
C THR A 414 26.76 0.28 22.37
N PHE A 415 26.15 0.72 21.29
CA PHE A 415 26.82 1.18 20.06
C PHE A 415 26.44 2.62 19.80
N GLU A 416 27.43 3.46 19.52
CA GLU A 416 27.22 4.83 19.02
C GLU A 416 27.37 4.82 17.51
N ILE A 417 26.28 5.07 16.81
CA ILE A 417 26.20 4.92 15.36
C ILE A 417 25.81 6.25 14.73
N ARG A 418 26.66 6.75 13.82
CA ARG A 418 26.34 7.92 13.01
C ARG A 418 25.53 7.50 11.79
N ILE A 419 24.32 8.07 11.67
CA ILE A 419 23.43 7.84 10.52
C ILE A 419 23.93 8.64 9.33
N SER A 420 24.75 8.02 8.49
CA SER A 420 25.36 8.64 7.31
C SER A 420 24.79 8.05 6.01
N GLY A 421 24.92 8.78 4.91
CA GLY A 421 24.44 8.36 3.60
C GLY A 421 23.05 8.88 3.24
N ASN A 422 22.58 8.52 2.06
CA ASN A 422 21.25 8.92 1.56
C ASN A 422 20.18 7.88 1.97
N LEU A 423 20.07 7.63 3.29
CA LEU A 423 19.03 6.74 3.81
C LEU A 423 17.69 7.49 3.85
N LYS A 424 16.63 6.86 3.32
CA LYS A 424 15.28 7.41 3.30
C LYS A 424 14.33 6.42 3.99
N SER A 425 13.39 6.92 4.77
CA SER A 425 12.32 6.13 5.39
C SER A 425 11.15 5.90 4.43
N SER A 426 10.97 6.76 3.44
CA SER A 426 9.90 6.63 2.45
C SER A 426 9.96 5.28 1.76
N PRO A 427 8.81 4.70 1.43
CA PRO A 427 8.75 3.51 0.60
C PRO A 427 9.46 3.73 -0.73
N TYR A 428 10.32 2.79 -1.15
CA TYR A 428 11.15 2.90 -2.36
C TYR A 428 10.35 3.15 -3.65
N TRP A 429 9.08 2.75 -3.66
CA TRP A 429 8.17 2.92 -4.80
C TRP A 429 7.52 4.32 -4.84
N LEU A 430 7.77 5.15 -3.81
CA LEU A 430 7.38 6.56 -3.72
C LEU A 430 8.58 7.52 -3.78
N ASP A 431 9.78 7.02 -4.11
CA ASP A 431 10.99 7.85 -4.16
C ASP A 431 11.03 8.79 -5.38
N ASP A 432 10.35 8.40 -6.47
CA ASP A 432 10.30 9.16 -7.73
C ASP A 432 8.85 9.44 -8.14
N ASP A 433 8.62 10.49 -8.90
CA ASP A 433 7.31 10.80 -9.50
C ASP A 433 6.81 9.64 -10.37
N TYR A 434 5.50 9.43 -10.38
CA TYR A 434 4.86 8.33 -11.10
C TYR A 434 3.59 8.77 -11.84
N ASN A 435 3.28 8.07 -12.93
CA ASN A 435 2.06 8.25 -13.71
C ASN A 435 1.61 6.91 -14.31
N GLY A 436 0.52 6.34 -13.77
CA GLY A 436 0.00 5.01 -14.14
C GLY A 436 0.87 3.84 -13.67
N LEU A 437 2.19 4.04 -13.54
CA LEU A 437 3.14 3.09 -12.97
C LEU A 437 4.05 3.78 -11.97
N PHE A 438 4.29 3.15 -10.82
CA PHE A 438 5.33 3.59 -9.90
C PHE A 438 6.71 3.49 -10.58
N THR A 439 7.52 4.54 -10.44
CA THR A 439 8.86 4.59 -11.00
C THR A 439 9.84 3.86 -10.09
N ILE A 440 10.31 2.70 -10.50
CA ILE A 440 11.27 1.88 -9.75
C ILE A 440 12.46 1.59 -10.65
N SER A 441 13.53 2.33 -10.46
CA SER A 441 14.74 2.30 -11.29
C SER A 441 15.58 1.04 -11.05
N ASP A 442 15.71 0.58 -9.79
CA ASP A 442 16.44 -0.66 -9.48
C ASP A 442 15.55 -1.89 -9.68
N GLN A 443 15.93 -2.73 -10.68
CA GLN A 443 15.25 -3.99 -10.97
C GLN A 443 15.11 -4.91 -9.75
N LYS A 444 16.06 -4.89 -8.81
CA LYS A 444 16.02 -5.73 -7.61
C LYS A 444 14.93 -5.34 -6.61
N ASN A 445 14.47 -4.10 -6.66
CA ASN A 445 13.39 -3.63 -5.81
C ASN A 445 12.01 -3.93 -6.40
N ARG A 446 11.91 -4.14 -7.73
CA ARG A 446 10.64 -4.54 -8.35
C ARG A 446 10.10 -5.82 -7.74
N GLY A 447 8.84 -5.87 -7.48
CA GLY A 447 8.17 -7.01 -6.85
C GLY A 447 8.21 -7.02 -5.32
N LYS A 448 9.08 -6.28 -4.65
CA LYS A 448 9.12 -6.23 -3.18
C LYS A 448 7.86 -5.58 -2.59
N ALA A 449 7.44 -6.04 -1.44
CA ALA A 449 6.33 -5.42 -0.70
C ALA A 449 6.76 -4.12 -0.03
N GLU A 450 7.96 -4.07 0.56
CA GLU A 450 8.48 -2.93 1.31
C GLU A 450 10.01 -2.81 1.21
N ASN A 451 10.54 -1.75 1.80
CA ASN A 451 11.98 -1.50 1.87
C ASN A 451 12.72 -2.55 2.70
N ASP A 452 14.00 -2.72 2.40
CA ASP A 452 14.90 -3.35 3.38
C ASP A 452 15.03 -2.42 4.61
N PRO A 453 15.26 -2.95 5.83
CA PRO A 453 15.45 -2.14 7.02
C PRO A 453 16.55 -1.10 6.84
N LEU A 454 16.30 0.16 7.24
CA LEU A 454 17.25 1.28 7.13
C LEU A 454 18.61 0.99 7.79
N LEU A 455 18.56 0.36 8.95
CA LEU A 455 19.72 -0.03 9.70
C LEU A 455 19.53 -1.44 10.22
N SER A 456 20.54 -2.26 10.06
CA SER A 456 20.53 -3.65 10.54
C SER A 456 21.84 -3.98 11.22
N PHE A 457 21.74 -4.77 12.28
CA PHE A 457 22.86 -5.46 12.90
C PHE A 457 22.99 -6.85 12.32
N ILE A 458 24.20 -7.25 11.99
CA ILE A 458 24.53 -8.62 11.58
C ILE A 458 25.31 -9.25 12.72
N TYR A 459 24.68 -10.19 13.42
CA TYR A 459 25.28 -10.96 14.47
C TYR A 459 25.99 -12.17 13.84
N ASN A 460 27.31 -12.22 13.95
CA ASN A 460 28.11 -13.32 13.47
C ASN A 460 28.23 -14.34 14.61
N VAL A 461 27.40 -15.40 14.53
CA VAL A 461 27.27 -16.39 15.60
C VAL A 461 27.82 -17.73 15.12
N LYS A 462 28.78 -18.26 15.87
CA LYS A 462 29.34 -19.60 15.63
C LYS A 462 28.52 -20.62 16.41
N ILE A 463 27.95 -21.61 15.71
CA ILE A 463 27.14 -22.70 16.24
C ILE A 463 27.73 -24.01 15.71
N GLY A 464 28.33 -24.81 16.60
CA GLY A 464 29.18 -25.91 16.15
C GLY A 464 30.37 -25.41 15.33
N GLU A 465 30.56 -25.96 14.12
CA GLU A 465 31.59 -25.50 13.18
C GLU A 465 31.10 -24.44 12.18
N GLN A 466 29.80 -24.13 12.18
CA GLN A 466 29.17 -23.20 11.24
C GLN A 466 29.13 -21.77 11.79
N LEU A 467 29.42 -20.80 10.91
CA LEU A 467 29.26 -19.36 11.19
C LEU A 467 28.01 -18.84 10.51
N PHE A 468 27.05 -18.36 11.31
CA PHE A 468 25.81 -17.78 10.83
C PHE A 468 25.83 -16.27 10.91
N ASN A 469 25.40 -15.61 9.85
CA ASN A 469 25.23 -14.16 9.78
C ASN A 469 23.76 -13.85 10.01
N ILE A 470 23.37 -13.57 11.26
CA ILE A 470 21.98 -13.35 11.65
C ILE A 470 21.67 -11.85 11.59
N LYS A 471 20.94 -11.43 10.57
CA LYS A 471 20.54 -10.04 10.38
C LYS A 471 19.31 -9.69 11.22
N ARG A 472 19.37 -8.55 11.95
CA ARG A 472 18.27 -7.98 12.72
C ARG A 472 18.11 -6.50 12.40
N ALA A 473 16.88 -6.08 12.11
CA ALA A 473 16.56 -4.68 11.93
C ALA A 473 16.72 -3.92 13.26
N VAL A 474 17.25 -2.70 13.20
CA VAL A 474 17.21 -1.79 14.35
C VAL A 474 15.78 -1.26 14.48
N VAL A 475 15.24 -1.34 15.69
CA VAL A 475 13.90 -0.89 16.04
C VAL A 475 13.95 0.10 17.20
N TYR A 476 12.92 0.88 17.39
CA TYR A 476 12.66 1.59 18.63
C TYR A 476 11.62 0.81 19.44
N LYS A 477 11.74 0.86 20.75
CA LYS A 477 10.86 0.15 21.67
C LYS A 477 10.45 1.06 22.81
N GLU A 478 9.16 1.10 23.10
CA GLU A 478 8.60 1.83 24.23
C GLU A 478 7.61 0.97 25.02
N THR A 479 7.32 1.38 26.24
CA THR A 479 6.31 0.73 27.08
C THR A 479 5.09 1.63 27.21
N ASP A 480 3.96 1.19 26.65
CA ASP A 480 2.66 1.83 26.83
C ASP A 480 1.94 1.22 28.04
N ALA A 481 1.29 2.04 28.86
CA ALA A 481 0.63 1.59 30.08
C ALA A 481 -0.56 0.65 29.84
N VAL A 482 -1.17 0.70 28.65
CA VAL A 482 -2.35 -0.10 28.27
C VAL A 482 -1.99 -1.24 27.34
N LYS A 483 -1.12 -0.97 26.34
CA LYS A 483 -0.78 -1.91 25.27
C LYS A 483 0.47 -2.75 25.60
N GLY A 484 1.27 -2.36 26.61
CA GLY A 484 2.51 -3.02 26.97
C GLY A 484 3.67 -2.58 26.07
N GLU A 485 4.47 -3.52 25.61
CA GLU A 485 5.65 -3.27 24.78
C GLU A 485 5.22 -2.97 23.33
N ILE A 486 5.63 -1.80 22.79
CA ILE A 486 5.34 -1.36 21.43
C ILE A 486 6.64 -1.21 20.66
N TYR A 487 6.69 -1.76 19.47
CA TYR A 487 7.80 -1.64 18.54
C TYR A 487 7.46 -0.66 17.41
N LYS A 488 8.41 0.24 17.10
CA LYS A 488 8.32 1.17 15.97
C LYS A 488 9.54 1.01 15.07
N PRO A 489 9.38 1.07 13.74
CA PRO A 489 10.53 1.13 12.83
C PRO A 489 11.38 2.38 13.14
N LEU A 490 12.70 2.25 13.05
CA LEU A 490 13.59 3.41 13.06
C LEU A 490 13.31 4.24 11.79
N SER A 491 13.08 5.54 11.95
CA SER A 491 12.75 6.43 10.84
C SER A 491 13.77 7.58 10.75
N ILE A 492 14.10 7.98 9.53
CA ILE A 492 14.93 9.14 9.26
C ILE A 492 14.03 10.31 8.90
N ILE A 493 14.24 11.43 9.58
CA ILE A 493 13.49 12.66 9.39
C ILE A 493 14.40 13.76 8.81
N PRO A 494 13.83 14.77 8.12
CA PRO A 494 14.62 15.89 7.62
C PRO A 494 15.16 16.78 8.75
N GLU A 495 16.14 17.61 8.43
CA GLU A 495 16.74 18.58 9.37
C GLU A 495 15.72 19.62 9.88
N TYR A 496 14.70 19.88 9.07
CA TYR A 496 13.57 20.73 9.40
C TYR A 496 12.34 20.29 8.60
N TYR A 497 11.19 20.54 9.16
CA TYR A 497 9.89 20.35 8.50
C TYR A 497 9.40 21.67 7.89
N ILE A 498 8.71 21.55 6.78
CA ILE A 498 7.96 22.64 6.16
C ILE A 498 6.48 22.27 6.21
N GLU A 499 5.70 23.12 6.83
CA GLU A 499 4.25 23.01 6.86
C GLU A 499 3.67 24.19 6.08
N LEU A 500 2.85 23.89 5.07
CA LEU A 500 2.23 24.88 4.21
C LEU A 500 0.88 25.30 4.80
N ASP A 501 0.59 26.62 4.79
CA ASP A 501 -0.75 27.10 5.21
C ASP A 501 -1.81 26.64 4.18
N GLN A 502 -1.43 26.54 2.90
CA GLN A 502 -2.30 26.13 1.79
C GLN A 502 -1.51 25.38 0.72
N ASN A 503 -2.01 24.24 0.26
CA ASN A 503 -1.42 23.46 -0.84
C ASN A 503 -1.94 23.94 -2.21
N ASN A 504 -3.18 24.47 -2.28
CA ASN A 504 -3.79 25.02 -3.49
C ASN A 504 -4.13 26.48 -3.27
N ILE A 505 -3.64 27.35 -4.14
CA ILE A 505 -3.95 28.80 -4.14
C ILE A 505 -4.65 29.14 -5.44
N PHE A 506 -5.90 29.65 -5.35
CA PHE A 506 -6.65 30.11 -6.51
C PHE A 506 -6.48 31.60 -6.71
N LEU A 507 -6.11 32.02 -7.92
CA LEU A 507 -5.94 33.42 -8.32
C LEU A 507 -6.89 33.79 -9.43
N HIS A 508 -7.31 35.04 -9.42
CA HIS A 508 -8.19 35.58 -10.47
C HIS A 508 -7.46 36.06 -11.72
N GLN A 509 -6.15 36.32 -11.64
CA GLN A 509 -5.28 36.74 -12.75
C GLN A 509 -3.83 36.41 -12.41
N ASP A 510 -2.91 36.51 -13.40
CA ASP A 510 -1.46 36.38 -13.21
C ASP A 510 -0.88 37.50 -12.33
N ALA A 511 -1.30 37.54 -11.07
CA ALA A 511 -0.82 38.50 -10.08
C ALA A 511 0.24 37.86 -9.18
N PRO A 512 1.23 38.64 -8.68
CA PRO A 512 2.08 38.15 -7.61
C PRO A 512 1.25 37.72 -6.41
N THR A 513 1.53 36.55 -5.86
CA THR A 513 0.87 36.03 -4.66
C THR A 513 1.89 35.72 -3.57
N GLU A 514 1.40 35.48 -2.36
CA GLU A 514 2.25 35.18 -1.20
C GLU A 514 2.01 33.71 -0.80
N ILE A 515 3.09 32.94 -0.74
CA ILE A 515 3.10 31.59 -0.15
C ILE A 515 3.48 31.76 1.31
N SER A 516 2.62 31.32 2.22
CA SER A 516 2.84 31.30 3.66
C SER A 516 3.13 29.87 4.12
N PHE A 517 4.15 29.70 4.96
CA PHE A 517 4.55 28.40 5.50
C PHE A 517 5.26 28.57 6.82
N SER A 518 5.25 27.51 7.64
CA SER A 518 6.06 27.41 8.84
C SER A 518 7.24 26.45 8.65
N VAL A 519 8.34 26.73 9.40
CA VAL A 519 9.50 25.83 9.45
C VAL A 519 9.73 25.44 10.90
N TYR A 520 9.74 24.13 11.18
CA TYR A 520 10.12 23.56 12.47
C TYR A 520 11.50 22.92 12.36
N ALA A 521 12.42 23.25 13.26
CA ALA A 521 13.80 22.78 13.25
C ALA A 521 14.00 21.51 14.10
N ASN A 522 14.42 20.41 13.47
CA ASN A 522 14.79 19.16 14.14
C ASN A 522 16.23 19.18 14.70
N ARG A 523 17.04 20.13 14.25
CA ARG A 523 18.38 20.43 14.76
C ARG A 523 18.65 21.92 14.67
N ASP A 524 19.77 22.39 15.26
CA ASP A 524 20.20 23.77 15.08
C ASP A 524 20.50 24.06 13.59
N LEU A 525 19.89 25.11 13.05
CA LEU A 525 20.07 25.61 11.70
C LEU A 525 20.73 26.99 11.75
N ALA A 526 21.78 27.19 10.98
CA ALA A 526 22.47 28.48 10.86
C ALA A 526 22.62 28.83 9.38
N ASN A 527 21.96 29.91 8.97
CA ASN A 527 22.00 30.40 7.59
C ASN A 527 21.66 29.31 6.55
N ALA A 528 20.72 28.39 6.88
CA ALA A 528 20.37 27.26 6.02
C ALA A 528 19.52 27.76 4.82
N PRO A 529 20.00 27.58 3.57
CA PRO A 529 19.29 28.07 2.40
C PRO A 529 18.08 27.19 2.05
N LEU A 530 16.92 27.82 1.92
CA LEU A 530 15.68 27.24 1.38
C LEU A 530 15.32 27.96 0.09
N VAL A 531 15.10 27.25 -0.99
CA VAL A 531 14.68 27.78 -2.28
C VAL A 531 13.28 27.29 -2.63
N ILE A 532 12.44 28.22 -3.01
CA ILE A 532 11.10 27.96 -3.56
C ILE A 532 11.20 28.20 -5.06
N LYS A 533 10.91 27.18 -5.88
CA LYS A 533 11.20 27.17 -7.30
C LYS A 533 9.98 26.69 -8.09
N SER A 534 9.63 27.39 -9.18
CA SER A 534 8.56 26.95 -10.08
C SER A 534 9.00 25.79 -10.97
N ASP A 535 8.07 24.92 -11.30
CA ASP A 535 8.24 23.78 -12.24
C ASP A 535 8.28 24.21 -13.71
N ASN A 536 7.90 25.44 -14.03
CA ASN A 536 7.89 25.96 -15.41
C ASN A 536 9.31 26.16 -15.93
N MET A 537 9.75 25.25 -16.79
CA MET A 537 11.11 25.25 -17.37
C MET A 537 11.43 26.48 -18.23
N ASP A 538 10.42 27.06 -18.90
CA ASP A 538 10.59 28.20 -19.84
C ASP A 538 10.65 29.56 -19.11
N LYS A 539 10.06 29.66 -17.94
CA LYS A 539 9.98 30.88 -17.11
C LYS A 539 10.23 30.59 -15.66
N GLN A 540 11.33 29.91 -15.36
CA GLN A 540 11.67 29.51 -14.01
C GLN A 540 11.83 30.72 -13.10
N THR A 541 11.01 30.84 -12.10
CA THR A 541 11.13 31.79 -11.00
C THR A 541 11.59 31.07 -9.75
N SER A 542 12.52 31.66 -9.02
CA SER A 542 12.98 31.12 -7.74
C SER A 542 13.15 32.21 -6.72
N GLU A 543 12.74 31.92 -5.50
CA GLU A 543 12.97 32.78 -4.33
C GLU A 543 13.81 32.02 -3.30
N LYS A 544 14.69 32.72 -2.61
CA LYS A 544 15.61 32.14 -1.62
C LYS A 544 15.38 32.75 -0.24
N VAL A 545 15.20 31.88 0.74
CA VAL A 545 15.05 32.24 2.16
C VAL A 545 16.17 31.60 2.96
N PHE A 546 16.73 32.33 3.93
CA PHE A 546 17.72 31.80 4.87
C PHE A 546 17.07 31.51 6.22
N ILE A 547 17.31 30.33 6.76
CA ILE A 547 16.69 29.84 7.98
C ILE A 547 17.72 29.80 9.10
N ASP A 548 17.44 30.53 10.19
CA ASP A 548 18.22 30.52 11.44
C ASP A 548 17.27 30.13 12.57
N LEU A 549 17.36 28.91 13.06
CA LEU A 549 16.49 28.35 14.10
C LEU A 549 17.29 27.45 15.04
N LYS A 550 16.93 27.43 16.31
CA LYS A 550 17.40 26.43 17.25
C LYS A 550 16.52 25.17 17.17
N LYS A 551 17.10 24.01 17.54
CA LYS A 551 16.34 22.77 17.65
C LYS A 551 15.08 22.96 18.49
N GLY A 552 13.92 22.55 17.95
CA GLY A 552 12.60 22.67 18.56
C GLY A 552 11.91 24.02 18.33
N GLU A 553 12.55 24.99 17.65
CA GLU A 553 11.88 26.25 17.29
C GLU A 553 11.05 26.10 16.02
N THR A 554 9.91 26.84 15.99
CA THR A 554 9.05 27.03 14.81
C THR A 554 9.03 28.51 14.44
N ARG A 555 9.07 28.79 13.15
CA ARG A 555 8.94 30.17 12.63
C ARG A 555 8.16 30.21 11.33
N ASN A 556 7.25 31.19 11.23
CA ASN A 556 6.45 31.42 10.02
C ASN A 556 7.22 32.31 9.04
N TYR A 557 7.13 31.97 7.78
CA TYR A 557 7.74 32.65 6.64
C TYR A 557 6.66 32.97 5.59
N LYS A 558 6.95 34.03 4.83
CA LYS A 558 6.13 34.47 3.70
C LYS A 558 7.01 34.81 2.54
N VAL A 559 6.70 34.28 1.37
CA VAL A 559 7.47 34.50 0.15
C VAL A 559 6.55 34.94 -0.98
N LYS A 560 6.91 36.03 -1.65
CA LYS A 560 6.18 36.51 -2.81
C LYS A 560 6.66 35.78 -4.04
N VAL A 561 5.75 35.12 -4.74
CA VAL A 561 6.00 34.41 -5.98
C VAL A 561 5.17 34.97 -7.12
N LYS A 562 5.65 34.82 -8.34
CA LYS A 562 4.91 35.21 -9.53
C LYS A 562 4.59 33.98 -10.36
N PRO A 563 3.35 33.50 -10.39
CA PRO A 563 2.96 32.37 -11.21
C PRO A 563 3.04 32.74 -12.69
N THR A 564 3.20 31.74 -13.53
CA THR A 564 3.27 31.90 -14.99
C THR A 564 2.31 30.92 -15.67
N GLY A 565 1.21 31.45 -16.24
CA GLY A 565 0.21 30.63 -16.91
C GLY A 565 -0.96 30.18 -16.02
N GLN A 566 -1.72 29.23 -16.53
CA GLN A 566 -2.97 28.80 -15.89
C GLN A 566 -2.74 27.92 -14.66
N LEU A 567 -1.63 27.17 -14.64
CA LEU A 567 -1.20 26.32 -13.55
C LEU A 567 0.31 26.49 -13.35
N THR A 568 0.76 26.70 -12.11
CA THR A 568 2.20 26.73 -11.75
C THR A 568 2.38 26.04 -10.40
N ASN A 569 3.25 25.05 -10.34
CA ASN A 569 3.65 24.43 -9.08
C ASN A 569 4.95 25.06 -8.58
N PHE A 570 5.03 25.28 -7.28
CA PHE A 570 6.23 25.75 -6.60
C PHE A 570 6.69 24.68 -5.61
N GLY A 571 7.84 24.05 -5.88
CA GLY A 571 8.48 23.12 -4.98
C GLY A 571 9.50 23.79 -4.08
N PHE A 572 9.73 23.23 -2.91
CA PHE A 572 10.69 23.69 -1.90
C PHE A 572 11.94 22.81 -1.94
N TYR A 573 13.12 23.44 -1.92
CA TYR A 573 14.39 22.74 -2.05
C TYR A 573 15.45 23.27 -1.08
N LYS A 574 16.24 22.34 -0.49
CA LYS A 574 17.50 22.64 0.17
C LYS A 574 18.58 22.78 -0.90
N ILE A 575 19.57 23.64 -0.64
CA ILE A 575 20.75 23.74 -1.49
C ILE A 575 21.97 23.23 -0.73
N ARG A 576 22.77 22.40 -1.39
CA ARG A 576 24.12 22.12 -1.03
C ARG A 576 25.05 22.66 -2.11
N SER A 577 25.88 23.61 -1.74
CA SER A 577 26.89 24.18 -2.65
C SER A 577 28.21 23.44 -2.44
N ASP A 578 28.61 22.67 -3.46
CA ASP A 578 29.90 21.96 -3.45
C ASP A 578 30.91 22.76 -4.29
N SER A 579 32.09 23.05 -3.72
CA SER A 579 33.19 23.71 -4.44
C SER A 579 34.08 22.67 -5.12
N LEU A 580 34.12 22.69 -6.44
CA LEU A 580 34.99 21.84 -7.24
C LEU A 580 36.24 22.65 -7.65
N PHE A 581 37.40 22.14 -7.31
CA PHE A 581 38.67 22.70 -7.77
C PHE A 581 38.97 22.13 -9.16
N ILE A 582 38.93 22.97 -10.20
CA ILE A 582 39.31 22.59 -11.56
C ILE A 582 40.56 23.38 -11.95
N PHE A 583 41.46 22.71 -12.64
CA PHE A 583 42.66 23.35 -13.19
C PHE A 583 42.42 23.67 -14.67
N ASP A 584 42.72 24.90 -15.05
CA ASP A 584 42.69 25.26 -16.48
C ASP A 584 43.92 24.68 -17.22
N GLU A 585 43.94 24.87 -18.56
CA GLU A 585 45.05 24.41 -19.41
C GLU A 585 46.42 25.00 -19.05
N ASN A 586 46.49 26.05 -18.21
CA ASN A 586 47.69 26.67 -17.71
C ASN A 586 48.00 26.27 -16.23
N ALA A 587 47.33 25.26 -15.69
CA ALA A 587 47.45 24.81 -14.31
C ALA A 587 47.05 25.85 -13.26
N ASN A 588 46.20 26.85 -13.62
CA ASN A 588 45.63 27.76 -12.64
C ASN A 588 44.40 27.10 -11.98
N GLU A 589 44.36 27.15 -10.66
CA GLU A 589 43.23 26.66 -9.89
C GLU A 589 42.02 27.58 -10.05
N ARG A 590 40.88 27.00 -10.47
CA ARG A 590 39.62 27.70 -10.53
C ARG A 590 38.61 26.96 -9.68
N VAL A 591 38.01 27.65 -8.72
CA VAL A 591 36.93 27.13 -7.93
C VAL A 591 35.61 27.31 -8.70
N VAL A 592 34.94 26.21 -8.99
CA VAL A 592 33.59 26.20 -9.54
C VAL A 592 32.66 25.70 -8.47
N THR A 593 31.69 26.53 -8.08
CA THR A 593 30.67 26.15 -7.13
C THR A 593 29.45 25.63 -7.92
N THR A 594 29.06 24.39 -7.64
CA THR A 594 27.83 23.78 -8.19
C THR A 594 26.82 23.63 -7.08
N ASP A 595 25.61 24.15 -7.31
CA ASP A 595 24.49 23.99 -6.39
C ASP A 595 23.74 22.69 -6.71
N THR A 596 23.65 21.81 -5.73
CA THR A 596 22.80 20.61 -5.79
C THR A 596 21.54 20.88 -4.98
N TYR A 597 20.40 20.67 -5.60
CA TYR A 597 19.08 20.87 -4.99
C TYR A 597 18.56 19.54 -4.44
N PHE A 598 18.09 19.57 -3.20
CA PHE A 598 17.43 18.45 -2.52
C PHE A 598 16.04 18.89 -2.11
N GLU A 599 15.06 18.05 -2.28
CA GLU A 599 13.68 18.32 -1.85
C GLU A 599 13.61 18.70 -0.36
N ALA A 600 12.79 19.67 -0.05
CA ALA A 600 12.52 20.12 1.31
C ALA A 600 11.00 20.02 1.58
N GLY A 601 10.64 19.51 2.74
CA GLY A 601 9.23 19.25 3.08
C GLY A 601 9.09 18.70 4.48
N SER A 602 8.11 17.82 4.66
CA SER A 602 7.82 17.17 5.93
C SER A 602 7.67 15.66 5.76
N ASN A 603 7.51 14.97 6.88
CA ASN A 603 7.12 13.57 6.87
C ASN A 603 5.63 13.45 7.18
N TYR A 604 4.90 12.76 6.30
CA TYR A 604 3.56 12.28 6.60
C TYR A 604 3.66 10.98 7.40
N ILE A 605 2.98 10.92 8.53
CA ILE A 605 3.05 9.76 9.45
C ILE A 605 1.69 9.07 9.44
N ILE A 606 1.70 7.79 9.07
CA ILE A 606 0.53 6.91 9.15
C ILE A 606 0.72 6.00 10.37
N GLU A 607 -0.20 6.09 11.34
CA GLU A 607 -0.11 5.32 12.59
C GLU A 607 -1.48 4.75 12.96
N TYR A 608 -1.66 3.45 12.79
CA TYR A 608 -2.84 2.69 13.16
C TYR A 608 -2.47 1.48 14.02
N ASP A 609 -3.33 1.10 14.94
CA ASP A 609 -3.06 -0.03 15.86
C ASP A 609 -2.84 -1.39 15.17
N HIS A 610 -3.29 -1.53 13.93
CA HIS A 610 -3.24 -2.82 13.21
C HIS A 610 -2.10 -2.95 12.22
N ILE A 611 -1.35 -1.88 11.97
CA ILE A 611 -0.19 -1.86 11.08
C ILE A 611 1.00 -1.15 11.74
N PRO A 612 2.24 -1.49 11.40
CA PRO A 612 3.41 -0.73 11.83
C PRO A 612 3.33 0.72 11.35
N ARG A 613 3.81 1.65 12.19
CA ARG A 613 3.91 3.06 11.79
C ARG A 613 4.70 3.20 10.48
N GLN A 614 4.16 4.00 9.56
CA GLN A 614 4.79 4.33 8.30
C GLN A 614 5.16 5.81 8.28
N VAL A 615 6.29 6.12 7.65
CA VAL A 615 6.79 7.49 7.49
C VAL A 615 7.10 7.72 6.02
N VAL A 616 6.42 8.71 5.42
CA VAL A 616 6.62 9.09 4.02
C VAL A 616 7.10 10.53 3.97
N PHE A 617 8.21 10.76 3.31
CA PHE A 617 8.66 12.13 3.05
C PHE A 617 7.79 12.75 1.96
N GLU A 618 7.26 13.93 2.24
CA GLU A 618 6.54 14.77 1.28
C GLU A 618 7.34 16.03 1.00
N GLN A 619 7.64 16.26 -0.26
CA GLN A 619 8.13 17.57 -0.68
C GLN A 619 7.03 18.61 -0.48
N ALA A 620 7.35 19.73 0.16
CA ALA A 620 6.42 20.85 0.23
C ALA A 620 6.22 21.41 -1.21
N THR A 621 4.98 21.38 -1.68
CA THR A 621 4.62 21.87 -3.01
C THR A 621 3.32 22.67 -2.95
N VAL A 622 3.34 23.89 -3.47
CA VAL A 622 2.16 24.75 -3.60
C VAL A 622 1.74 24.80 -5.06
N LYS A 623 0.49 24.45 -5.33
CA LYS A 623 -0.15 24.54 -6.63
C LYS A 623 -0.89 25.86 -6.74
N ILE A 624 -0.46 26.73 -7.65
CA ILE A 624 -1.13 28.00 -7.92
C ILE A 624 -1.96 27.86 -9.18
N ILE A 625 -3.26 28.10 -9.03
CA ILE A 625 -4.27 27.87 -10.06
C ILE A 625 -4.90 29.21 -10.44
N ASN A 626 -4.75 29.61 -11.68
CA ASN A 626 -5.36 30.83 -12.19
C ASN A 626 -6.79 30.51 -12.68
N ALA A 627 -7.78 30.74 -11.80
CA ALA A 627 -9.18 30.47 -12.08
C ALA A 627 -10.07 31.49 -11.37
N ASP A 628 -11.04 32.04 -12.12
CA ASP A 628 -12.06 32.93 -11.57
C ASP A 628 -13.13 32.10 -10.87
N ILE A 629 -13.09 32.07 -9.54
CA ILE A 629 -14.05 31.36 -8.69
C ILE A 629 -14.74 32.36 -7.76
N LYS A 630 -16.05 32.55 -7.94
CA LYS A 630 -16.87 33.38 -7.06
C LYS A 630 -17.34 32.54 -5.87
N ILE A 631 -16.96 32.95 -4.67
CA ILE A 631 -17.19 32.22 -3.41
C ILE A 631 -18.29 32.94 -2.60
N PRO A 632 -19.38 32.24 -2.18
CA PRO A 632 -20.43 32.83 -1.35
C PRO A 632 -19.95 32.96 0.11
N GLN A 633 -20.51 33.96 0.83
CA GLN A 633 -20.26 34.17 2.24
C GLN A 633 -21.33 33.46 3.09
N ILE A 634 -21.22 32.15 3.21
CA ILE A 634 -22.17 31.31 3.96
C ILE A 634 -21.43 30.43 4.98
N LYS A 635 -22.13 30.01 6.03
CA LYS A 635 -21.65 29.03 7.01
C LYS A 635 -22.13 27.65 6.62
N ILE A 636 -21.23 26.69 6.60
CA ILE A 636 -21.49 25.32 6.17
C ILE A 636 -21.17 24.38 7.32
N ALA A 637 -22.08 23.46 7.64
CA ALA A 637 -21.77 22.30 8.46
C ALA A 637 -21.32 21.16 7.57
N TYR A 638 -20.25 20.48 7.95
CA TYR A 638 -19.80 19.24 7.30
C TYR A 638 -19.97 18.07 8.27
N ILE A 639 -20.58 16.98 7.80
CA ILE A 639 -20.73 15.74 8.55
C ILE A 639 -19.85 14.70 7.87
N GLU A 640 -18.79 14.28 8.53
CA GLU A 640 -17.81 13.34 7.99
C GLU A 640 -18.43 11.99 7.63
N GLY A 641 -17.86 11.36 6.60
CA GLY A 641 -18.18 10.01 6.14
C GLY A 641 -16.98 9.09 6.16
N ALA A 642 -16.83 8.28 5.14
CA ALA A 642 -15.68 7.40 4.96
C ALA A 642 -14.56 8.14 4.22
N GLY A 643 -13.64 8.73 4.95
CA GLY A 643 -12.40 9.32 4.48
C GLY A 643 -12.50 10.17 3.20
N ASP A 644 -12.74 11.45 3.33
CA ASP A 644 -12.61 12.42 2.24
C ASP A 644 -12.01 13.73 2.79
N LYS A 645 -11.47 14.56 1.89
CA LYS A 645 -10.88 15.88 2.19
C LYS A 645 -11.66 17.02 1.53
N VAL A 646 -12.95 16.85 1.37
CA VAL A 646 -13.81 17.85 0.71
C VAL A 646 -13.94 19.11 1.58
N ASP A 647 -14.10 18.96 2.88
CA ASP A 647 -14.17 20.08 3.83
C ASP A 647 -12.87 20.88 3.87
N GLU A 648 -11.71 20.21 4.02
CA GLU A 648 -10.40 20.84 3.99
C GLU A 648 -10.16 21.60 2.66
N SER A 649 -10.49 20.96 1.53
CA SER A 649 -10.35 21.55 0.20
C SER A 649 -11.19 22.82 0.03
N LEU A 650 -12.42 22.81 0.55
CA LEU A 650 -13.32 23.96 0.51
C LEU A 650 -12.91 25.08 1.50
N GLN A 651 -12.33 24.72 2.67
CA GLN A 651 -11.77 25.68 3.62
C GLN A 651 -10.58 26.42 2.99
N GLN A 652 -9.70 25.73 2.26
CA GLN A 652 -8.52 26.32 1.61
C GLN A 652 -8.87 27.46 0.64
N ILE A 653 -10.04 27.41 -0.01
CA ILE A 653 -10.50 28.50 -0.88
C ILE A 653 -11.27 29.59 -0.13
N GLY A 654 -11.39 29.51 1.20
CA GLY A 654 -11.99 30.54 2.05
C GLY A 654 -13.46 30.34 2.39
N LEU A 655 -14.05 29.17 2.17
CA LEU A 655 -15.39 28.86 2.67
C LEU A 655 -15.38 28.64 4.19
N ASN A 656 -16.43 29.11 4.87
CA ASN A 656 -16.59 28.95 6.32
C ASN A 656 -17.26 27.62 6.64
N ILE A 657 -16.44 26.59 6.89
CA ILE A 657 -16.89 25.23 7.16
C ILE A 657 -16.61 24.85 8.60
N THR A 658 -17.59 24.23 9.25
CA THR A 658 -17.45 23.64 10.59
C THR A 658 -17.83 22.16 10.51
N THR A 659 -16.90 21.29 10.82
CA THR A 659 -17.18 19.84 10.93
C THR A 659 -17.92 19.58 12.24
N ILE A 660 -19.05 18.87 12.14
CA ILE A 660 -19.92 18.50 13.27
C ILE A 660 -20.11 16.99 13.36
N ALA A 661 -20.03 16.46 14.58
CA ALA A 661 -20.27 15.04 14.81
C ALA A 661 -21.75 14.68 14.58
N PRO A 662 -22.07 13.47 14.09
CA PRO A 662 -23.45 13.01 13.92
C PRO A 662 -24.31 13.10 15.18
N GLU A 663 -23.71 12.97 16.38
CA GLU A 663 -24.36 13.10 17.69
C GLU A 663 -24.80 14.55 18.01
N ALA A 664 -24.18 15.52 17.39
CA ALA A 664 -24.49 16.93 17.56
C ALA A 664 -25.69 17.40 16.69
N ILE A 665 -26.22 16.53 15.82
CA ILE A 665 -27.32 16.87 14.92
C ILE A 665 -28.58 17.14 15.72
N THR A 666 -28.93 18.40 15.82
CA THR A 666 -30.21 18.91 16.33
C THR A 666 -30.69 20.01 15.40
N LEU A 667 -32.01 20.25 15.36
CA LEU A 667 -32.55 21.31 14.50
C LEU A 667 -31.98 22.71 14.86
N ASN A 668 -31.77 22.98 16.16
CA ASN A 668 -31.17 24.21 16.62
C ASN A 668 -29.72 24.38 16.22
N GLU A 669 -28.95 23.30 16.21
CA GLU A 669 -27.55 23.30 15.73
C GLU A 669 -27.52 23.58 14.24
N LEU A 670 -28.28 22.81 13.44
CA LEU A 670 -28.30 22.94 11.99
C LEU A 670 -28.72 24.33 11.51
N LYS A 671 -29.62 24.97 12.21
CA LYS A 671 -30.07 26.36 11.90
C LYS A 671 -28.97 27.42 12.00
N LYS A 672 -27.80 27.12 12.53
CA LYS A 672 -26.66 28.04 12.56
C LYS A 672 -25.95 28.14 11.21
N TYR A 673 -26.26 27.20 10.28
CA TYR A 673 -25.61 27.04 8.99
C TYR A 673 -26.64 27.23 7.86
N GLU A 674 -26.18 27.77 6.74
CA GLU A 674 -26.98 27.93 5.52
C GLU A 674 -27.02 26.62 4.69
N ALA A 675 -26.01 25.79 4.82
CA ALA A 675 -25.92 24.50 4.16
C ALA A 675 -25.31 23.42 5.07
N VAL A 676 -25.72 22.19 4.86
CA VAL A 676 -25.15 20.97 5.47
C VAL A 676 -24.64 20.08 4.34
N VAL A 677 -23.37 19.72 4.39
CA VAL A 677 -22.77 18.75 3.46
C VAL A 677 -22.54 17.45 4.22
N ILE A 678 -23.03 16.36 3.66
CA ILE A 678 -22.85 15.01 4.19
C ILE A 678 -21.77 14.33 3.36
N GLY A 679 -20.71 13.89 4.03
CA GLY A 679 -19.51 13.28 3.44
C GLY A 679 -19.78 11.95 2.74
N VAL A 680 -18.76 11.47 2.04
CA VAL A 680 -18.79 10.24 1.26
C VAL A 680 -19.13 9.03 2.15
N ARG A 681 -20.13 8.22 1.73
CA ARG A 681 -20.56 7.00 2.42
C ARG A 681 -21.00 7.20 3.89
N ALA A 682 -21.34 8.40 4.30
CA ALA A 682 -21.70 8.68 5.71
C ALA A 682 -22.88 7.82 6.21
N TYR A 683 -23.88 7.52 5.34
CA TYR A 683 -24.98 6.61 5.70
C TYR A 683 -24.59 5.11 5.68
N ASN A 684 -23.42 4.76 5.15
CA ASN A 684 -22.87 3.40 5.29
C ASN A 684 -22.07 3.25 6.60
N THR A 685 -21.53 4.34 7.14
CA THR A 685 -20.61 4.29 8.31
C THR A 685 -21.25 4.76 9.62
N SER A 686 -22.27 5.62 9.58
CA SER A 686 -22.88 6.21 10.77
C SER A 686 -24.35 5.86 10.92
N LYS A 687 -24.67 4.99 11.90
CA LYS A 687 -26.04 4.72 12.31
C LYS A 687 -26.70 5.95 12.92
N VAL A 688 -25.95 6.75 13.69
CA VAL A 688 -26.47 7.98 14.35
C VAL A 688 -26.94 8.99 13.31
N LEU A 689 -26.21 9.15 12.21
CA LEU A 689 -26.66 10.00 11.10
C LEU A 689 -27.99 9.49 10.51
N ALA A 690 -28.10 8.20 10.28
CA ALA A 690 -29.34 7.59 9.77
C ALA A 690 -30.53 7.79 10.73
N ASP A 691 -30.32 7.62 12.04
CA ASP A 691 -31.35 7.85 13.07
C ASP A 691 -31.79 9.33 13.13
N ASN A 692 -30.92 10.27 12.75
CA ASN A 692 -31.21 11.71 12.71
C ASN A 692 -31.74 12.24 11.37
N GLN A 693 -32.03 11.36 10.40
CA GLN A 693 -32.50 11.74 9.06
C GLN A 693 -33.74 12.65 9.08
N SER A 694 -34.69 12.41 9.96
CA SER A 694 -35.89 13.22 10.10
C SER A 694 -35.59 14.67 10.50
N ILE A 695 -34.57 14.91 11.31
CA ILE A 695 -34.13 16.25 11.72
C ILE A 695 -33.50 16.98 10.53
N LEU A 696 -32.71 16.29 9.72
CA LEU A 696 -32.15 16.84 8.47
C LEU A 696 -33.28 17.27 7.51
N MET A 697 -34.29 16.43 7.33
CA MET A 697 -35.43 16.74 6.46
C MET A 697 -36.28 17.90 7.03
N GLN A 698 -36.41 18.00 8.35
CA GLN A 698 -37.05 19.14 8.97
C GLN A 698 -36.24 20.43 8.73
N TYR A 699 -34.92 20.38 8.86
CA TYR A 699 -34.04 21.51 8.55
C TYR A 699 -34.24 21.99 7.10
N VAL A 700 -34.29 21.03 6.13
CA VAL A 700 -34.55 21.34 4.72
C VAL A 700 -35.92 22.01 4.58
N ASN A 701 -36.99 21.44 5.17
CA ASN A 701 -38.36 21.98 5.06
C ASN A 701 -38.46 23.43 5.57
N GLU A 702 -37.66 23.79 6.56
CA GLU A 702 -37.63 25.13 7.18
C GLU A 702 -36.73 26.12 6.42
N GLY A 703 -35.99 25.69 5.38
CA GLY A 703 -35.25 26.59 4.47
C GLY A 703 -33.76 26.28 4.35
N GLY A 704 -33.28 25.22 4.98
CA GLY A 704 -31.88 24.74 4.86
C GLY A 704 -31.58 24.05 3.54
N LEU A 705 -30.32 23.95 3.23
CA LEU A 705 -29.79 23.17 2.09
C LEU A 705 -29.03 21.95 2.61
N VAL A 706 -29.37 20.76 2.12
CA VAL A 706 -28.60 19.52 2.39
C VAL A 706 -28.04 18.99 1.08
N ILE A 707 -26.72 18.74 1.06
CA ILE A 707 -26.00 18.11 -0.05
C ILE A 707 -25.42 16.80 0.48
N THR A 708 -25.91 15.68 -0.04
CA THR A 708 -25.41 14.34 0.31
C THR A 708 -24.51 13.83 -0.81
N GLN A 709 -23.26 13.53 -0.49
CA GLN A 709 -22.34 12.86 -1.41
C GLN A 709 -22.69 11.38 -1.54
N TYR A 710 -22.03 10.66 -2.45
CA TYR A 710 -22.40 9.28 -2.78
C TYR A 710 -22.35 8.34 -1.55
N ASN A 711 -23.23 7.35 -1.58
CA ASN A 711 -23.23 6.20 -0.69
C ASN A 711 -23.29 4.93 -1.54
N THR A 712 -22.77 3.81 -1.03
CA THR A 712 -22.93 2.52 -1.69
C THR A 712 -24.39 2.04 -1.54
N ASN A 713 -24.85 1.19 -2.46
CA ASN A 713 -26.22 0.66 -2.40
C ASN A 713 -26.37 -0.61 -1.55
N TRP A 714 -25.38 -0.95 -0.74
CA TRP A 714 -25.38 -2.05 0.22
C TRP A 714 -24.86 -1.56 1.58
N ASP A 715 -25.27 -2.23 2.64
CA ASP A 715 -24.89 -1.96 4.03
C ASP A 715 -25.15 -0.51 4.48
N MET A 716 -26.17 0.14 3.92
CA MET A 716 -26.65 1.41 4.42
C MET A 716 -27.52 1.23 5.67
N TYR A 717 -27.34 2.07 6.67
CA TYR A 717 -28.20 2.07 7.86
C TYR A 717 -29.63 2.56 7.57
N THR A 718 -29.85 3.29 6.47
CA THR A 718 -31.17 3.70 5.94
C THR A 718 -31.13 3.88 4.43
N GLU A 719 -32.19 3.47 3.73
CA GLU A 719 -32.36 3.72 2.29
C GLU A 719 -33.09 5.06 2.03
N ILE A 720 -33.68 5.67 3.07
CA ILE A 720 -34.44 6.93 2.96
C ILE A 720 -33.51 8.07 3.38
N ILE A 721 -32.78 8.63 2.41
CA ILE A 721 -31.81 9.71 2.66
C ILE A 721 -32.25 11.06 2.08
N GLY A 722 -33.35 11.12 1.34
CA GLY A 722 -33.90 12.34 0.76
C GLY A 722 -35.37 12.52 1.09
N PRO A 723 -35.97 13.70 0.74
CA PRO A 723 -37.36 14.02 1.04
C PRO A 723 -38.36 13.24 0.16
N TYR A 724 -37.97 12.76 -1.00
CA TYR A 724 -38.76 11.99 -1.94
C TYR A 724 -38.03 10.69 -2.32
N PRO A 725 -38.74 9.65 -2.80
CA PRO A 725 -38.12 8.38 -3.14
C PRO A 725 -37.14 8.48 -4.32
N PHE A 726 -36.01 7.84 -4.18
CA PHE A 726 -35.06 7.48 -5.25
C PHE A 726 -34.26 6.26 -4.80
N LYS A 727 -33.56 5.62 -5.73
CA LYS A 727 -32.65 4.49 -5.40
C LYS A 727 -31.23 4.81 -5.83
N ILE A 728 -30.28 4.46 -4.97
CA ILE A 728 -28.86 4.47 -5.33
C ILE A 728 -28.56 3.14 -6.02
N LYS A 729 -27.96 3.20 -7.21
CA LYS A 729 -27.52 2.02 -7.96
C LYS A 729 -26.04 2.12 -8.32
N ARG A 730 -25.49 1.04 -8.88
CA ARG A 730 -24.08 0.98 -9.31
C ARG A 730 -23.80 1.74 -10.62
N GLY A 731 -24.64 2.72 -11.00
CA GLY A 731 -24.40 3.63 -12.12
C GLY A 731 -23.06 4.33 -11.92
N ARG A 732 -22.26 4.42 -12.99
CA ARG A 732 -20.88 4.92 -12.92
C ARG A 732 -20.44 5.38 -14.30
N VAL A 733 -19.61 6.44 -14.32
CA VAL A 733 -18.89 6.90 -15.50
C VAL A 733 -17.41 6.96 -15.16
N THR A 734 -16.64 6.05 -15.75
CA THR A 734 -15.24 5.75 -15.37
C THR A 734 -14.20 6.53 -16.17
N ASP A 735 -14.54 6.99 -17.39
CA ASP A 735 -13.64 7.83 -18.18
C ASP A 735 -13.72 9.28 -17.69
N GLU A 736 -12.65 9.78 -17.10
CA GLU A 736 -12.53 11.16 -16.63
C GLU A 736 -12.64 12.20 -17.76
N ASN A 737 -12.49 11.79 -19.03
CA ASN A 737 -12.65 12.64 -20.22
C ASN A 737 -14.02 12.48 -20.89
N SER A 738 -14.93 11.67 -20.34
CA SER A 738 -16.22 11.40 -20.94
C SER A 738 -17.06 12.67 -21.15
N PRO A 739 -17.86 12.74 -22.22
CA PRO A 739 -18.69 13.90 -22.52
C PRO A 739 -19.67 14.24 -21.41
N VAL A 740 -19.92 15.54 -21.24
CA VAL A 740 -20.89 16.07 -20.27
C VAL A 740 -22.01 16.77 -21.03
N ASP A 741 -23.26 16.36 -20.77
CA ASP A 741 -24.45 17.00 -21.32
C ASP A 741 -25.16 17.85 -20.26
N PHE A 742 -25.42 19.11 -20.60
CA PHE A 742 -26.23 20.02 -19.79
C PHE A 742 -27.69 19.79 -20.16
N LEU A 743 -28.39 18.96 -19.35
CA LEU A 743 -29.80 18.62 -19.61
C LEU A 743 -30.72 19.80 -19.31
N LEU A 744 -30.36 20.66 -18.35
CA LEU A 744 -31.06 21.86 -17.96
C LEU A 744 -30.08 23.06 -17.98
N PRO A 745 -29.69 23.54 -19.18
CA PRO A 745 -28.62 24.54 -19.31
C PRO A 745 -28.89 25.88 -18.62
N GLU A 746 -30.17 26.23 -18.40
CA GLU A 746 -30.55 27.45 -17.67
C GLU A 746 -30.68 27.27 -16.16
N HIS A 747 -30.48 26.07 -15.64
CA HIS A 747 -30.58 25.81 -14.20
C HIS A 747 -29.54 26.58 -13.41
N SER A 748 -29.93 27.13 -12.26
CA SER A 748 -29.03 27.99 -11.45
C SER A 748 -27.73 27.33 -11.04
N VAL A 749 -27.72 26.03 -10.74
CA VAL A 749 -26.48 25.30 -10.38
C VAL A 749 -25.45 25.24 -11.50
N LEU A 750 -25.82 25.52 -12.76
CA LEU A 750 -24.94 25.60 -13.90
C LEU A 750 -24.51 27.03 -14.22
N ASN A 751 -25.13 28.04 -13.56
CA ASN A 751 -24.96 29.44 -13.95
C ASN A 751 -24.61 30.38 -12.80
N THR A 752 -24.87 30.04 -11.53
CA THR A 752 -24.78 30.97 -10.42
C THR A 752 -24.16 30.36 -9.16
N PRO A 753 -23.16 31.00 -8.53
CA PRO A 753 -22.52 32.27 -8.91
C PRO A 753 -21.52 32.11 -10.08
N ASN A 754 -21.11 30.88 -10.42
CA ASN A 754 -20.16 30.59 -11.46
C ASN A 754 -20.88 30.01 -12.70
N LYS A 755 -20.73 30.66 -13.85
CA LYS A 755 -21.25 30.11 -15.10
C LYS A 755 -20.36 28.96 -15.56
N LEU A 756 -20.91 27.76 -15.63
CA LEU A 756 -20.20 26.57 -16.08
C LEU A 756 -20.28 26.42 -17.61
N THR A 757 -19.22 25.85 -18.15
CA THR A 757 -19.08 25.45 -19.55
C THR A 757 -18.59 24.01 -19.63
N LYS A 758 -18.54 23.40 -20.80
CA LYS A 758 -17.97 22.06 -20.94
C LYS A 758 -16.48 22.00 -20.55
N ALA A 759 -15.74 23.10 -20.71
CA ALA A 759 -14.34 23.21 -20.31
C ALA A 759 -14.11 23.08 -18.77
N ASP A 760 -15.14 23.31 -17.96
CA ASP A 760 -15.05 23.08 -16.49
C ASP A 760 -14.95 21.59 -16.12
N PHE A 761 -15.16 20.71 -17.10
CA PHE A 761 -15.02 19.27 -16.95
C PHE A 761 -13.74 18.72 -17.58
N ASP A 762 -12.85 19.58 -18.11
CA ASP A 762 -11.53 19.20 -18.59
C ASP A 762 -10.54 19.06 -17.41
N GLY A 763 -9.59 18.13 -17.52
CA GLY A 763 -8.57 17.91 -16.51
C GLY A 763 -9.08 17.27 -15.21
N TRP A 764 -10.25 16.66 -15.22
CA TRP A 764 -10.73 15.82 -14.13
C TRP A 764 -9.87 14.59 -14.02
N ILE A 765 -9.85 13.98 -12.83
CA ILE A 765 -9.02 12.82 -12.53
C ILE A 765 -9.87 11.60 -12.24
N GLN A 766 -9.42 10.45 -12.62
CA GLN A 766 -9.86 9.12 -12.30
C GLN A 766 -11.28 8.74 -12.80
N GLU A 767 -12.36 9.46 -12.48
CA GLU A 767 -13.73 9.14 -12.89
C GLU A 767 -14.66 10.37 -12.76
N ARG A 768 -15.74 10.39 -13.53
CA ARG A 768 -16.78 11.44 -13.41
C ARG A 768 -17.66 11.24 -12.18
N GLY A 769 -18.00 10.01 -11.88
CA GLY A 769 -18.85 9.72 -10.75
C GLY A 769 -19.28 8.27 -10.60
N ILE A 770 -19.90 7.98 -9.47
CA ILE A 770 -20.11 6.64 -8.94
C ILE A 770 -21.41 6.58 -8.11
N TYR A 771 -22.11 5.47 -8.13
CA TYR A 771 -23.35 5.23 -7.40
C TYR A 771 -24.45 6.25 -7.71
N PHE A 772 -24.84 6.30 -8.98
CA PHE A 772 -25.85 7.24 -9.46
C PHE A 772 -27.26 6.92 -8.92
N ALA A 773 -28.05 7.98 -8.78
CA ALA A 773 -29.46 7.88 -8.42
C ALA A 773 -30.29 7.43 -9.61
N GLU A 774 -31.21 6.49 -9.39
CA GLU A 774 -32.19 6.01 -10.37
C GLU A 774 -33.57 5.90 -9.74
N GLU A 775 -34.59 5.59 -10.54
CA GLU A 775 -35.98 5.47 -10.10
C GLU A 775 -36.45 6.71 -9.31
N LEU A 776 -36.20 7.88 -9.88
CA LEU A 776 -36.44 9.17 -9.25
C LEU A 776 -37.92 9.50 -9.17
N ALA A 777 -38.37 10.02 -8.02
CA ALA A 777 -39.65 10.71 -7.90
C ALA A 777 -39.68 11.96 -8.79
N PRO A 778 -40.89 12.38 -9.30
CA PRO A 778 -41.04 13.48 -10.26
C PRO A 778 -40.53 14.86 -9.76
N GLU A 779 -40.36 14.99 -8.46
CA GLU A 779 -39.89 16.21 -7.81
C GLU A 779 -38.39 16.43 -8.00
N TYR A 780 -37.65 15.39 -8.36
CA TYR A 780 -36.23 15.51 -8.64
C TYR A 780 -35.95 15.97 -10.07
N VAL A 781 -35.02 16.88 -10.23
CA VAL A 781 -34.44 17.27 -11.51
C VAL A 781 -32.98 16.86 -11.58
N SER A 782 -32.50 16.50 -12.78
CA SER A 782 -31.09 16.14 -13.05
C SER A 782 -30.53 17.14 -14.07
N PRO A 783 -29.66 18.09 -13.67
CA PRO A 783 -29.18 19.11 -14.58
C PRO A 783 -28.07 18.63 -15.52
N LEU A 784 -27.39 17.51 -15.20
CA LEU A 784 -26.24 16.97 -15.91
C LEU A 784 -26.44 15.51 -16.29
N ALA A 785 -25.80 15.06 -17.38
CA ALA A 785 -25.55 13.66 -17.68
C ALA A 785 -24.10 13.47 -18.15
N PHE A 786 -23.55 12.30 -17.82
CA PHE A 786 -22.22 11.86 -18.27
C PHE A 786 -22.35 10.59 -19.09
N THR A 787 -21.39 10.36 -20.03
CA THR A 787 -21.51 9.23 -20.96
C THR A 787 -20.15 8.59 -21.20
N ASP A 788 -19.96 7.34 -20.74
CA ASP A 788 -18.80 6.55 -21.13
C ASP A 788 -18.88 6.10 -22.60
N PRO A 789 -17.75 5.86 -23.27
CA PRO A 789 -17.71 5.38 -24.63
C PRO A 789 -18.59 4.14 -24.84
N ASN A 790 -19.43 4.20 -25.87
CA ASN A 790 -20.39 3.14 -26.25
C ASN A 790 -21.54 2.88 -25.25
N GLU A 791 -21.76 3.76 -24.28
CA GLU A 791 -22.87 3.67 -23.33
C GLU A 791 -23.94 4.76 -23.60
N LYS A 792 -25.05 4.64 -22.89
CA LYS A 792 -26.10 5.69 -22.90
C LYS A 792 -25.78 6.75 -21.84
N PRO A 793 -26.18 8.02 -22.05
CA PRO A 793 -26.06 9.06 -21.05
C PRO A 793 -26.71 8.67 -19.72
N GLN A 794 -25.99 8.90 -18.62
CA GLN A 794 -26.42 8.64 -17.25
C GLN A 794 -26.67 9.97 -16.53
N SER A 795 -27.90 10.26 -16.12
CA SER A 795 -28.33 11.54 -15.56
C SER A 795 -28.40 11.60 -14.05
N GLY A 796 -28.28 10.48 -13.35
CA GLY A 796 -28.45 10.40 -11.89
C GLY A 796 -27.21 10.78 -11.08
N SER A 797 -26.16 11.32 -11.71
CA SER A 797 -24.94 11.76 -11.01
C SER A 797 -25.16 12.96 -10.10
N LEU A 798 -26.16 13.79 -10.39
CA LEU A 798 -26.63 14.92 -9.58
C LEU A 798 -28.14 15.01 -9.70
N ILE A 799 -28.83 14.93 -8.56
CA ILE A 799 -30.27 15.14 -8.46
C ILE A 799 -30.59 16.20 -7.42
N ILE A 800 -31.58 17.03 -7.71
CA ILE A 800 -31.96 18.17 -6.91
C ILE A 800 -33.48 18.16 -6.72
N ALA A 801 -33.95 18.39 -5.49
CA ALA A 801 -35.37 18.57 -5.20
C ALA A 801 -35.58 19.71 -4.22
N ASP A 802 -36.51 20.58 -4.49
CA ASP A 802 -37.03 21.55 -3.52
C ASP A 802 -37.94 20.83 -2.52
N TYR A 803 -37.80 21.14 -1.23
CA TYR A 803 -38.66 20.62 -0.17
C TYR A 803 -38.95 21.68 0.88
N GLY A 804 -40.22 22.04 1.01
CA GLY A 804 -40.62 23.16 1.83
C GLY A 804 -39.99 24.48 1.34
N LYS A 805 -39.20 25.15 2.19
CA LYS A 805 -38.49 26.37 1.85
C LYS A 805 -37.02 26.14 1.41
N GLY A 806 -36.50 24.95 1.62
CA GLY A 806 -35.13 24.55 1.33
C GLY A 806 -34.97 23.62 0.14
N ALA A 807 -33.84 22.92 0.07
CA ALA A 807 -33.54 21.94 -0.99
C ALA A 807 -32.69 20.81 -0.47
N PHE A 808 -32.86 19.66 -1.13
CA PHE A 808 -32.02 18.48 -0.95
C PHE A 808 -31.32 18.13 -2.27
N MET A 809 -30.08 17.75 -2.18
CA MET A 809 -29.28 17.27 -3.29
C MET A 809 -28.61 15.96 -2.93
N TYR A 810 -28.60 15.04 -3.89
CA TYR A 810 -27.69 13.88 -3.87
C TYR A 810 -26.74 13.97 -5.05
N THR A 811 -25.47 13.72 -4.79
CA THR A 811 -24.46 13.70 -5.85
C THR A 811 -23.57 12.47 -5.76
N GLY A 812 -23.49 11.75 -6.88
CA GLY A 812 -22.52 10.69 -7.13
C GLY A 812 -21.28 11.19 -7.89
N ILE A 813 -21.14 12.50 -8.11
CA ILE A 813 -19.96 13.09 -8.76
C ILE A 813 -18.75 12.93 -7.85
N ALA A 814 -17.58 12.63 -8.42
CA ALA A 814 -16.35 12.30 -7.67
C ALA A 814 -15.65 13.53 -7.06
N PHE A 815 -16.39 14.43 -6.40
CA PHE A 815 -15.85 15.64 -5.77
C PHE A 815 -14.75 15.36 -4.76
N PHE A 816 -14.83 14.25 -4.05
CA PHE A 816 -13.82 13.81 -3.08
C PHE A 816 -12.44 13.53 -3.68
N ARG A 817 -12.34 13.40 -5.00
CA ARG A 817 -11.09 13.29 -5.76
C ARG A 817 -10.71 14.62 -6.41
N GLU A 818 -11.67 15.26 -7.04
CA GLU A 818 -11.45 16.46 -7.85
C GLU A 818 -11.07 17.68 -7.02
N LEU A 819 -11.69 17.86 -5.83
CA LEU A 819 -11.41 19.03 -4.98
C LEU A 819 -10.00 18.97 -4.38
N PRO A 820 -9.55 17.87 -3.75
CA PRO A 820 -8.16 17.76 -3.28
C PRO A 820 -7.13 17.91 -4.40
N ALA A 821 -7.46 17.44 -5.61
CA ALA A 821 -6.60 17.60 -6.79
C ALA A 821 -6.54 19.05 -7.33
N GLY A 822 -7.38 19.95 -6.81
CA GLY A 822 -7.41 21.35 -7.23
C GLY A 822 -8.02 21.58 -8.61
N VAL A 823 -9.01 20.77 -9.03
CA VAL A 823 -9.68 20.93 -10.34
C VAL A 823 -10.66 22.10 -10.31
N PRO A 824 -10.43 23.20 -11.06
CA PRO A 824 -11.18 24.44 -10.90
C PRO A 824 -12.68 24.30 -11.21
N GLY A 825 -13.02 23.51 -12.24
CA GLY A 825 -14.42 23.30 -12.62
C GLY A 825 -15.23 22.53 -11.58
N ALA A 826 -14.61 21.59 -10.87
CA ALA A 826 -15.24 20.88 -9.76
C ALA A 826 -15.54 21.84 -8.59
N TYR A 827 -14.62 22.74 -8.24
CA TYR A 827 -14.86 23.80 -7.26
C TYR A 827 -16.02 24.73 -7.68
N ARG A 828 -16.03 25.18 -8.93
CA ARG A 828 -17.09 26.05 -9.44
C ARG A 828 -18.46 25.37 -9.39
N LEU A 829 -18.54 24.10 -9.75
CA LEU A 829 -19.77 23.32 -9.65
C LEU A 829 -20.20 23.14 -8.18
N PHE A 830 -19.31 22.71 -7.30
CA PHE A 830 -19.66 22.48 -5.88
C PHE A 830 -20.12 23.78 -5.19
N ILE A 831 -19.44 24.90 -5.45
CA ILE A 831 -19.83 26.21 -4.97
C ILE A 831 -21.22 26.60 -5.47
N ASN A 832 -21.56 26.32 -6.71
CA ASN A 832 -22.90 26.54 -7.25
C ASN A 832 -23.96 25.69 -6.53
N LEU A 833 -23.64 24.44 -6.18
CA LEU A 833 -24.53 23.61 -5.36
C LEU A 833 -24.78 24.27 -3.99
N LEU A 834 -23.73 24.73 -3.31
CA LEU A 834 -23.82 25.42 -2.01
C LEU A 834 -24.61 26.72 -2.10
N SER A 835 -24.61 27.37 -3.25
CA SER A 835 -25.26 28.64 -3.49
C SER A 835 -26.74 28.52 -3.91
N TYR A 836 -27.28 27.35 -4.13
CA TYR A 836 -28.58 27.10 -4.76
C TYR A 836 -29.75 27.82 -4.07
N LYS A 837 -29.82 27.81 -2.73
CA LYS A 837 -30.84 28.52 -1.93
C LYS A 837 -30.31 29.79 -1.28
N ASN A 838 -29.03 30.12 -1.51
CA ASN A 838 -28.33 31.22 -0.85
C ASN A 838 -27.93 32.33 -1.83
N GLN A 839 -28.67 32.47 -2.94
CA GLN A 839 -28.40 33.51 -3.93
C GLN A 839 -28.60 34.91 -3.34
N GLY A 840 -27.52 35.72 -3.32
CA GLY A 840 -27.55 37.09 -2.79
C GLY A 840 -27.09 37.27 -1.34
N LYS A 841 -26.55 36.22 -0.70
CA LYS A 841 -25.86 36.32 0.59
C LYS A 841 -24.35 36.42 0.44
#